data_7fe387f3661b0357dd050a28fda13cc8
#
_entry.id   7fe387f3661b0357dd050a28fda13cc8
#
_cell.length_a   1.000
_cell.length_b   1.000
_cell.length_c   1.000
_cell.angle_alpha   90.00
_cell.angle_beta   90.00
_cell.angle_gamma   90.00
#
_symmetry.space_group_name_H-M   'P 1'
#
loop_
_entity.id
_entity.type
_entity.pdbx_description
1 polymer ?
#
loop_
_entity_poly.entity_id
_entity_poly.type
_entity_poly.pdbx_seq_one_letter_code
_entity_poly.pdbx_strand_id
1 'polypeptide(L)'
;MKRTGRIISLVIALSMILGSSAVCNTAYAKAKAKLSVKKITMEKGTKKNIVIKKKSKSCKYTFKSKNKKIAKVNAKGKVTAVKKGTTKITVKEKSKKTKKTRSLGTVKVIVRDESAVKDNNPVISATPTAVVGVTSTPDITSHTPSPSPEPTVSVEIDFSDGDISKFYPEGEGVKIELSKDGYNDDSCLKATGRENRNGWFGCGMAFDITDYITAGKTYKISCYVKCDKNATMTLRSINNAGSGGFNWPSQVGNTIDVKAGYWTYMEAVYLSPDVITGKVRLYWDASDTADIYIDSIEFKNAEVIDGTFKSLFTDIFGHVGGCNTYQQMRDYKTFTTTLYNSVTMENETKPMSYLNERNVSETVPEGYIIPDSYKDTKYPVLNFQTFDNVIQTAYEYGFQIRFHVLVWHSQTPEFFFKKGYNKELGYVSKEYMEGRMEYYIRNVINHIYNTPHGKDVVYCIDVANEYFHNYDQGSKSMWNTIYYPTEKSESDRTNKPEYVKRAFEITYDELEKLNLNGKVKLFYNDYNTYEVTDDIITMINYINEEKKICDGVGMQSHLDVDYPTPGMNGKIASTIDAFAAQGYEIQITELDVTDYDNSGKQLQYYKDLFNMLVTKKKNGVNITGVTFWGLCDSNSWRRSGKPLLFSAVFSPKPVFYEVIETAKSAWK
;
A
#
# COMPACT_ATOMS: atom_id res chain seq x y z
N MET A 1 38.16 17.57 42.59
CA MET A 1 37.44 18.85 42.40
C MET A 1 36.65 18.80 41.10
N LYS A 2 35.35 18.90 41.30
CA LYS A 2 34.27 19.24 40.36
C LYS A 2 34.34 18.73 38.90
N ARG A 3 33.37 17.86 38.60
CA ARG A 3 32.84 17.67 37.26
C ARG A 3 31.36 17.46 37.31
N THR A 4 30.67 18.32 36.69
CA THR A 4 29.27 18.19 36.27
C THR A 4 29.25 18.16 34.76
N GLY A 5 28.39 17.27 34.20
CA GLY A 5 27.88 17.53 32.87
C GLY A 5 27.74 16.33 31.97
N ARG A 6 26.46 15.94 31.80
CA ARG A 6 25.84 15.29 30.64
C ARG A 6 25.64 13.78 30.69
N ILE A 7 24.44 13.45 31.13
CA ILE A 7 23.72 12.23 30.76
C ILE A 7 22.32 12.67 30.36
N ILE A 8 22.05 12.71 29.09
CA ILE A 8 20.70 12.64 28.50
C ILE A 8 20.90 11.92 27.17
N SER A 9 20.49 10.68 27.11
CA SER A 9 20.07 9.88 25.98
C SER A 9 20.45 8.42 26.22
N LEU A 10 19.71 7.73 27.03
CA LEU A 10 19.60 6.26 27.00
C LEU A 10 18.48 5.80 27.94
N VAL A 11 17.23 5.94 27.58
CA VAL A 11 16.10 5.21 28.18
C VAL A 11 15.02 5.08 27.13
N ILE A 12 15.04 4.02 26.33
CA ILE A 12 13.90 3.28 25.81
C ILE A 12 14.47 1.97 25.24
N ALA A 13 14.71 1.02 26.06
CA ALA A 13 14.69 -0.42 25.76
C ALA A 13 15.19 -1.16 27.00
N LEU A 14 14.33 -1.43 27.92
CA LEU A 14 14.36 -2.59 28.85
C LEU A 14 13.42 -2.34 30.03
N SER A 15 12.19 -2.76 29.95
CA SER A 15 11.36 -3.00 31.13
C SER A 15 10.19 -3.92 30.78
N MET A 16 10.54 -5.20 30.66
CA MET A 16 9.64 -6.28 31.05
C MET A 16 10.46 -7.15 31.99
N ILE A 17 10.14 -7.09 33.26
CA ILE A 17 10.06 -8.14 34.27
C ILE A 17 10.13 -7.48 35.66
N LEU A 18 9.14 -7.89 36.49
CA LEU A 18 8.97 -7.77 37.94
C LEU A 18 8.23 -6.55 38.47
N GLY A 19 7.08 -6.94 39.00
CA GLY A 19 6.07 -6.11 39.61
C GLY A 19 6.46 -5.46 40.92
N SER A 20 5.70 -4.43 41.19
CA SER A 20 5.07 -4.17 42.48
C SER A 20 4.14 -2.96 42.36
N SER A 21 2.99 -3.09 42.97
CA SER A 21 1.88 -2.16 43.07
C SER A 21 2.27 -0.78 43.57
N ALA A 22 2.01 0.26 42.76
CA ALA A 22 1.75 1.61 43.24
C ALA A 22 0.57 2.20 42.46
N VAL A 23 -0.56 2.33 43.12
CA VAL A 23 -1.79 2.95 42.60
C VAL A 23 -1.52 4.43 42.40
N CYS A 24 -1.32 4.84 41.14
CA CYS A 24 -1.36 6.25 40.80
C CYS A 24 -2.71 6.53 40.11
N ASN A 25 -3.63 7.11 40.86
CA ASN A 25 -4.95 7.56 40.42
C ASN A 25 -4.81 8.85 39.61
N THR A 26 -4.46 8.75 38.34
CA THR A 26 -4.65 9.87 37.39
C THR A 26 -6.02 9.72 36.75
N ALA A 27 -6.95 10.56 37.17
CA ALA A 27 -8.26 10.69 36.55
C ALA A 27 -8.12 11.08 35.07
N TYR A 28 -8.21 10.12 34.16
CA TYR A 28 -8.34 10.37 32.74
C TYR A 28 -9.61 11.20 32.50
N ALA A 29 -9.47 12.41 32.05
CA ALA A 29 -10.59 13.27 31.64
C ALA A 29 -11.39 12.55 30.55
N LYS A 30 -12.61 12.12 30.88
CA LYS A 30 -13.50 11.40 29.99
C LYS A 30 -13.75 12.23 28.73
N ALA A 31 -13.30 11.77 27.58
CA ALA A 31 -13.39 12.49 26.32
C ALA A 31 -14.85 12.86 25.99
N LYS A 32 -15.10 14.16 25.70
CA LYS A 32 -16.44 14.71 25.48
C LYS A 32 -17.04 14.26 24.15
N ALA A 33 -18.36 14.00 24.11
CA ALA A 33 -19.08 13.66 22.88
C ALA A 33 -18.96 14.77 21.82
N LYS A 34 -18.77 14.39 20.55
CA LYS A 34 -18.64 15.30 19.39
C LYS A 34 -19.48 14.80 18.21
N LEU A 35 -19.97 15.71 17.36
CA LEU A 35 -20.61 15.35 16.09
C LEU A 35 -19.55 14.83 15.12
N SER A 36 -19.88 13.73 14.41
CA SER A 36 -19.00 13.17 13.37
C SER A 36 -19.03 13.98 12.07
N VAL A 37 -20.15 14.67 11.79
CA VAL A 37 -20.34 15.44 10.55
C VAL A 37 -20.94 16.80 10.82
N LYS A 38 -20.54 17.80 10.03
CA LYS A 38 -21.09 19.17 10.07
C LYS A 38 -22.05 19.44 8.90
N LYS A 39 -22.06 18.58 7.87
CA LYS A 39 -22.88 18.69 6.66
C LYS A 39 -23.31 17.32 6.18
N ILE A 40 -24.56 17.18 5.74
CA ILE A 40 -25.14 15.98 5.10
C ILE A 40 -25.83 16.43 3.82
N THR A 41 -25.49 15.82 2.68
CA THR A 41 -26.22 15.97 1.43
C THR A 41 -27.03 14.70 1.20
N MET A 42 -28.30 14.83 0.82
CA MET A 42 -29.26 13.75 0.67
C MET A 42 -30.18 14.02 -0.51
N GLU A 43 -30.64 12.99 -1.16
CA GLU A 43 -31.71 13.04 -2.16
C GLU A 43 -33.07 13.00 -1.46
N LYS A 44 -34.10 13.57 -2.10
CA LYS A 44 -35.48 13.53 -1.59
C LYS A 44 -35.92 12.06 -1.38
N GLY A 45 -36.54 11.79 -0.23
CA GLY A 45 -36.98 10.43 0.14
C GLY A 45 -35.93 9.63 0.93
N THR A 46 -34.65 9.92 0.80
CA THR A 46 -33.59 9.16 1.45
C THR A 46 -33.48 9.44 2.95
N LYS A 47 -32.80 8.52 3.66
CA LYS A 47 -32.60 8.60 5.12
C LYS A 47 -31.11 8.44 5.42
N LYS A 48 -30.56 9.30 6.32
CA LYS A 48 -29.18 9.20 6.83
C LYS A 48 -29.12 9.51 8.33
N ASN A 49 -28.16 8.91 9.03
CA ASN A 49 -28.00 9.09 10.47
C ASN A 49 -27.01 10.23 10.80
N ILE A 50 -27.30 11.01 11.84
CA ILE A 50 -26.32 11.90 12.47
C ILE A 50 -25.60 11.10 13.55
N VAL A 51 -24.33 10.82 13.32
CA VAL A 51 -23.48 10.06 14.25
C VAL A 51 -22.84 11.01 15.26
N ILE A 52 -22.89 10.64 16.54
CA ILE A 52 -22.22 11.34 17.64
C ILE A 52 -21.09 10.42 18.13
N LYS A 53 -19.84 10.83 17.93
CA LYS A 53 -18.66 10.10 18.45
C LYS A 53 -18.57 10.27 19.97
N LYS A 54 -18.12 9.22 20.67
CA LYS A 54 -17.91 9.18 22.14
C LYS A 54 -19.19 9.51 22.95
N LYS A 55 -20.34 8.92 22.56
CA LYS A 55 -21.58 8.98 23.34
C LYS A 55 -21.36 8.48 24.77
N SER A 56 -22.02 9.10 25.74
CA SER A 56 -22.02 8.66 27.14
C SER A 56 -23.36 8.08 27.53
N LYS A 57 -23.41 6.86 28.09
CA LYS A 57 -24.64 6.23 28.66
C LYS A 57 -25.27 7.09 29.78
N SER A 58 -24.51 7.98 30.39
CA SER A 58 -24.99 8.95 31.42
C SER A 58 -25.63 10.21 30.81
N CYS A 59 -25.74 10.31 29.50
CA CYS A 59 -26.33 11.46 28.79
C CYS A 59 -27.50 11.05 27.92
N LYS A 60 -28.44 12.01 27.68
CA LYS A 60 -29.51 11.90 26.69
C LYS A 60 -29.19 12.87 25.56
N TYR A 61 -29.35 12.42 24.31
CA TYR A 61 -29.11 13.23 23.10
C TYR A 61 -30.44 13.62 22.46
N THR A 62 -30.53 14.87 22.00
CA THR A 62 -31.75 15.39 21.34
C THR A 62 -31.39 16.07 20.03
N PHE A 63 -32.23 15.85 19.03
CA PHE A 63 -32.07 16.35 17.67
C PHE A 63 -33.27 17.23 17.31
N LYS A 64 -33.03 18.42 16.77
CA LYS A 64 -34.09 19.35 16.37
C LYS A 64 -33.82 19.93 14.99
N SER A 65 -34.64 19.59 14.01
CA SER A 65 -34.60 20.23 12.69
C SER A 65 -35.17 21.63 12.74
N LYS A 66 -34.47 22.61 12.12
CA LYS A 66 -34.96 23.98 11.97
C LYS A 66 -36.13 24.07 10.99
N ASN A 67 -36.16 23.18 9.97
CA ASN A 67 -37.26 23.13 9.00
C ASN A 67 -37.60 21.65 8.68
N LYS A 68 -38.66 21.16 9.29
CA LYS A 68 -39.16 19.80 9.11
C LYS A 68 -39.79 19.54 7.74
N LYS A 69 -40.12 20.58 6.97
CA LYS A 69 -40.62 20.48 5.59
C LYS A 69 -39.48 20.13 4.63
N ILE A 70 -38.22 20.44 4.97
CA ILE A 70 -37.04 20.09 4.18
C ILE A 70 -36.43 18.76 4.65
N ALA A 71 -36.18 18.63 5.96
CA ALA A 71 -35.70 17.38 6.52
C ALA A 71 -36.25 17.16 7.94
N LYS A 72 -36.76 15.97 8.20
CA LYS A 72 -37.20 15.49 9.54
C LYS A 72 -36.04 14.75 10.20
N VAL A 73 -36.01 14.75 11.53
CA VAL A 73 -35.07 13.93 12.31
C VAL A 73 -35.81 13.30 13.48
N ASN A 74 -35.56 12.02 13.74
CA ASN A 74 -36.16 11.30 14.88
C ASN A 74 -35.27 11.40 16.14
N ALA A 75 -35.74 10.80 17.26
CA ALA A 75 -35.02 10.83 18.52
C ALA A 75 -33.69 10.06 18.50
N LYS A 76 -33.51 9.09 17.60
CA LYS A 76 -32.28 8.31 17.39
C LYS A 76 -31.26 9.06 16.48
N GLY A 77 -31.64 10.21 15.88
CA GLY A 77 -30.79 11.02 14.99
C GLY A 77 -30.90 10.65 13.49
N LYS A 78 -31.86 9.77 13.12
CA LYS A 78 -32.14 9.40 11.72
C LYS A 78 -32.84 10.57 11.01
N VAL A 79 -32.19 11.13 10.01
CA VAL A 79 -32.66 12.24 9.18
C VAL A 79 -33.38 11.67 7.98
N THR A 80 -34.58 12.16 7.68
CA THR A 80 -35.32 11.85 6.45
C THR A 80 -35.41 13.12 5.60
N ALA A 81 -34.97 13.04 4.35
CA ALA A 81 -35.06 14.13 3.36
C ALA A 81 -36.50 14.21 2.81
N VAL A 82 -37.15 15.37 2.95
CA VAL A 82 -38.58 15.53 2.62
C VAL A 82 -38.78 16.33 1.33
N LYS A 83 -38.10 17.46 1.19
CA LYS A 83 -38.21 18.37 0.05
C LYS A 83 -36.89 19.05 -0.20
N LYS A 84 -36.58 19.32 -1.49
CA LYS A 84 -35.43 20.13 -1.91
C LYS A 84 -35.26 21.39 -1.10
N GLY A 85 -34.03 21.65 -0.68
CA GLY A 85 -33.67 22.82 0.09
C GLY A 85 -32.58 22.55 1.13
N THR A 86 -32.28 23.55 1.92
CA THR A 86 -31.27 23.48 2.98
C THR A 86 -31.91 23.75 4.33
N THR A 87 -31.58 22.88 5.31
CA THR A 87 -31.98 23.10 6.72
C THR A 87 -30.81 22.82 7.64
N LYS A 88 -30.97 23.10 8.93
CA LYS A 88 -30.00 22.80 10.00
C LYS A 88 -30.66 21.93 11.05
N ILE A 89 -29.93 20.90 11.54
CA ILE A 89 -30.33 20.07 12.66
C ILE A 89 -29.40 20.36 13.83
N THR A 90 -29.96 20.87 14.91
CA THR A 90 -29.24 21.16 16.16
C THR A 90 -29.21 19.91 17.03
N VAL A 91 -28.03 19.54 17.53
CA VAL A 91 -27.84 18.38 18.43
C VAL A 91 -27.39 18.86 19.81
N LYS A 92 -28.10 18.41 20.86
CA LYS A 92 -27.81 18.75 22.26
C LYS A 92 -27.63 17.49 23.09
N GLU A 93 -26.74 17.55 24.05
CA GLU A 93 -26.47 16.53 25.06
C GLU A 93 -27.00 17.00 26.42
N LYS A 94 -27.71 16.16 27.16
CA LYS A 94 -28.21 16.43 28.51
C LYS A 94 -27.73 15.36 29.47
N SER A 95 -26.98 15.73 30.50
CA SER A 95 -26.56 14.82 31.57
C SER A 95 -27.74 14.31 32.37
N LYS A 96 -27.85 13.01 32.53
CA LYS A 96 -28.90 12.38 33.35
C LYS A 96 -28.72 12.73 34.86
N LYS A 97 -27.46 12.84 35.33
CA LYS A 97 -27.10 13.12 36.70
C LYS A 97 -27.27 14.60 37.05
N THR A 98 -26.64 15.50 36.32
CA THR A 98 -26.61 16.92 36.65
C THR A 98 -27.73 17.75 36.01
N LYS A 99 -28.52 17.12 35.12
CA LYS A 99 -29.59 17.79 34.32
C LYS A 99 -29.10 18.94 33.41
N LYS A 100 -27.78 19.27 33.42
CA LYS A 100 -27.19 20.31 32.55
C LYS A 100 -27.23 19.87 31.09
N THR A 101 -27.55 20.83 30.22
CA THR A 101 -27.61 20.62 28.76
C THR A 101 -26.48 21.36 28.06
N ARG A 102 -25.79 20.70 27.13
CA ARG A 102 -24.72 21.26 26.32
C ARG A 102 -25.08 21.13 24.84
N SER A 103 -24.77 22.12 24.00
CA SER A 103 -24.86 21.97 22.54
C SER A 103 -23.67 21.19 22.02
N LEU A 104 -23.90 20.17 21.18
CA LEU A 104 -22.86 19.47 20.45
C LEU A 104 -22.55 20.10 19.10
N GLY A 105 -23.46 20.97 18.63
CA GLY A 105 -23.32 21.66 17.37
C GLY A 105 -24.54 21.54 16.46
N THR A 106 -24.35 21.90 15.20
CA THR A 106 -25.40 21.94 14.19
C THR A 106 -24.90 21.22 12.92
N VAL A 107 -25.74 20.35 12.35
CA VAL A 107 -25.51 19.67 11.08
C VAL A 107 -26.30 20.38 9.98
N LYS A 108 -25.63 20.87 8.93
CA LYS A 108 -26.26 21.43 7.72
C LYS A 108 -26.76 20.26 6.87
N VAL A 109 -28.06 20.22 6.56
CA VAL A 109 -28.66 19.20 5.69
C VAL A 109 -29.09 19.87 4.40
N ILE A 110 -28.59 19.36 3.27
CA ILE A 110 -28.93 19.79 1.92
C ILE A 110 -29.69 18.65 1.27
N VAL A 111 -30.93 18.90 0.87
CA VAL A 111 -31.75 17.95 0.12
C VAL A 111 -31.81 18.40 -1.34
N ARG A 112 -31.48 17.48 -2.26
CA ARG A 112 -31.56 17.66 -3.71
C ARG A 112 -32.80 16.89 -4.24
N ASP A 113 -33.32 17.31 -5.38
CA ASP A 113 -34.26 16.46 -6.12
C ASP A 113 -33.48 15.27 -6.71
N GLU A 114 -34.17 14.17 -7.00
CA GLU A 114 -33.63 13.07 -7.76
C GLU A 114 -33.00 13.61 -9.04
N SER A 115 -31.75 13.22 -9.32
CA SER A 115 -31.05 13.61 -10.54
C SER A 115 -31.75 12.92 -11.72
N ALA A 116 -32.66 13.62 -12.38
CA ALA A 116 -33.02 13.29 -13.74
C ALA A 116 -31.75 13.47 -14.58
N VAL A 117 -31.21 12.41 -15.10
CA VAL A 117 -30.19 12.43 -16.15
C VAL A 117 -30.83 13.19 -17.32
N LYS A 118 -30.48 14.45 -17.50
CA LYS A 118 -30.81 15.19 -18.72
C LYS A 118 -29.71 14.91 -19.73
N ASP A 119 -30.03 14.10 -20.71
CA ASP A 119 -29.35 14.11 -21.99
C ASP A 119 -29.48 15.53 -22.59
N ASN A 120 -28.39 16.26 -22.60
CA ASN A 120 -28.25 17.48 -23.37
C ASN A 120 -27.44 17.17 -24.62
N ASN A 121 -28.12 16.66 -25.65
CA ASN A 121 -27.63 16.75 -27.02
C ASN A 121 -28.45 17.85 -27.71
N PRO A 122 -27.83 18.89 -28.28
CA PRO A 122 -28.57 19.88 -29.05
C PRO A 122 -28.96 19.31 -30.42
N VAL A 123 -30.26 19.23 -30.65
CA VAL A 123 -30.82 18.93 -31.97
C VAL A 123 -30.55 20.14 -32.88
N ILE A 124 -29.69 19.96 -33.85
CA ILE A 124 -29.60 20.87 -35.01
C ILE A 124 -30.48 20.30 -36.09
N SER A 125 -31.57 20.96 -36.34
CA SER A 125 -32.44 20.74 -37.51
C SER A 125 -31.75 21.30 -38.78
N ALA A 126 -31.54 20.45 -39.77
CA ALA A 126 -31.29 20.90 -41.14
C ALA A 126 -31.95 19.94 -42.12
N THR A 127 -32.80 20.51 -42.91
CA THR A 127 -33.59 19.91 -43.99
C THR A 127 -32.70 19.44 -45.17
N PRO A 128 -33.09 18.41 -45.92
CA PRO A 128 -32.21 17.71 -46.86
C PRO A 128 -32.16 18.36 -48.23
N THR A 129 -31.00 18.35 -48.87
CA THR A 129 -30.90 18.46 -50.30
C THR A 129 -30.07 17.29 -50.86
N ALA A 130 -30.68 16.58 -51.78
CA ALA A 130 -30.12 15.40 -52.44
C ALA A 130 -29.05 15.78 -53.48
N VAL A 131 -27.97 15.02 -53.60
CA VAL A 131 -27.32 14.70 -54.86
C VAL A 131 -26.64 13.32 -54.79
N VAL A 132 -26.82 12.59 -55.85
CA VAL A 132 -26.53 11.23 -56.25
C VAL A 132 -25.03 10.95 -56.40
N GLY A 133 -24.61 9.68 -56.09
CA GLY A 133 -23.53 9.09 -56.88
C GLY A 133 -22.53 8.18 -56.13
N VAL A 134 -22.84 6.89 -56.06
CA VAL A 134 -22.00 5.69 -56.42
C VAL A 134 -20.65 5.46 -55.73
N THR A 135 -20.51 4.46 -54.94
CA THR A 135 -19.97 3.10 -55.13
C THR A 135 -19.65 2.43 -53.77
N SER A 136 -20.00 1.17 -53.70
CA SER A 136 -20.02 0.27 -52.56
C SER A 136 -18.64 -0.22 -52.09
N THR A 137 -18.39 -0.24 -50.81
CA THR A 137 -17.67 -1.29 -50.10
C THR A 137 -18.35 -1.54 -48.75
N PRO A 138 -18.55 -2.78 -48.29
CA PRO A 138 -19.31 -3.04 -47.10
C PRO A 138 -18.44 -2.78 -45.86
N ASP A 139 -18.84 -1.78 -45.10
CA ASP A 139 -18.28 -1.48 -43.78
C ASP A 139 -19.02 -2.36 -42.76
N ILE A 140 -18.30 -3.31 -42.17
CA ILE A 140 -18.80 -4.13 -41.07
C ILE A 140 -18.68 -3.28 -39.80
N THR A 141 -19.64 -2.43 -39.57
CA THR A 141 -19.83 -1.82 -38.23
C THR A 141 -20.49 -2.85 -37.33
N SER A 142 -19.67 -3.56 -36.53
CA SER A 142 -20.14 -4.29 -35.39
C SER A 142 -20.64 -3.30 -34.34
N HIS A 143 -21.95 -3.08 -34.30
CA HIS A 143 -22.57 -2.47 -33.13
C HIS A 143 -22.44 -3.44 -31.95
N THR A 144 -21.44 -3.24 -31.14
CA THR A 144 -21.40 -3.85 -29.79
C THR A 144 -22.57 -3.23 -29.02
N PRO A 145 -23.56 -3.99 -28.54
CA PRO A 145 -24.61 -3.43 -27.70
C PRO A 145 -23.97 -2.81 -26.45
N SER A 146 -24.37 -1.58 -26.11
CA SER A 146 -24.02 -0.96 -24.83
C SER A 146 -24.36 -1.95 -23.71
N PRO A 147 -23.43 -2.24 -22.79
CA PRO A 147 -23.73 -3.16 -21.72
C PRO A 147 -24.90 -2.63 -20.91
N SER A 148 -25.88 -3.48 -20.66
CA SER A 148 -26.98 -3.24 -19.74
C SER A 148 -26.38 -2.84 -18.39
N PRO A 149 -26.95 -1.85 -17.66
CA PRO A 149 -26.44 -1.48 -16.36
C PRO A 149 -26.43 -2.73 -15.46
N GLU A 150 -25.27 -3.03 -14.89
CA GLU A 150 -25.09 -4.17 -14.01
C GLU A 150 -25.95 -4.02 -12.75
N PRO A 151 -26.51 -5.12 -12.19
CA PRO A 151 -27.27 -5.06 -10.96
C PRO A 151 -26.39 -4.53 -9.82
N THR A 152 -26.83 -3.45 -9.19
CA THR A 152 -26.15 -2.88 -8.02
C THR A 152 -26.49 -3.70 -6.80
N VAL A 153 -25.52 -4.39 -6.23
CA VAL A 153 -25.64 -5.08 -4.94
C VAL A 153 -25.43 -4.09 -3.81
N SER A 154 -26.34 -4.06 -2.85
CA SER A 154 -26.20 -3.37 -1.58
C SER A 154 -27.01 -4.11 -0.53
N VAL A 155 -26.33 -4.78 0.37
CA VAL A 155 -26.88 -5.56 1.49
C VAL A 155 -26.42 -4.93 2.79
N GLU A 156 -27.39 -4.56 3.65
CA GLU A 156 -27.14 -4.03 5.00
C GLU A 156 -27.75 -4.99 6.03
N ILE A 157 -26.97 -5.50 6.96
CA ILE A 157 -27.39 -6.43 8.02
C ILE A 157 -27.02 -5.82 9.36
N ASP A 158 -28.02 -5.51 10.19
CA ASP A 158 -27.87 -4.96 11.53
C ASP A 158 -28.45 -5.90 12.63
N PHE A 159 -28.86 -7.10 12.21
CA PHE A 159 -29.47 -8.13 13.05
C PHE A 159 -30.68 -7.68 13.88
N SER A 160 -31.29 -6.55 13.58
CA SER A 160 -32.46 -6.02 14.29
C SER A 160 -33.73 -6.83 14.04
N ASP A 161 -33.81 -7.50 12.89
CA ASP A 161 -34.90 -8.37 12.49
C ASP A 161 -34.77 -9.82 13.00
N GLY A 162 -33.58 -10.15 13.54
CA GLY A 162 -33.27 -11.49 14.05
C GLY A 162 -32.93 -12.53 12.98
N ASP A 163 -32.85 -12.14 11.72
CA ASP A 163 -32.53 -13.08 10.63
C ASP A 163 -31.01 -13.35 10.57
N ILE A 164 -30.65 -14.62 10.83
CA ILE A 164 -29.30 -15.14 10.70
C ILE A 164 -29.17 -16.28 9.70
N SER A 165 -30.17 -16.46 8.84
CA SER A 165 -30.30 -17.61 7.91
C SER A 165 -29.16 -17.72 6.89
N LYS A 166 -28.46 -16.62 6.62
CA LYS A 166 -27.27 -16.58 5.73
C LYS A 166 -25.97 -16.80 6.48
N PHE A 167 -25.99 -17.02 7.78
CA PHE A 167 -24.79 -17.21 8.61
C PHE A 167 -24.65 -18.65 9.08
N TYR A 168 -23.41 -19.11 9.15
CA TYR A 168 -23.07 -20.48 9.50
C TYR A 168 -21.92 -20.51 10.50
N PRO A 169 -21.93 -21.44 11.48
CA PRO A 169 -20.74 -21.69 12.27
C PRO A 169 -19.68 -22.39 11.41
N GLU A 170 -18.44 -21.95 11.52
CA GLU A 170 -17.28 -22.59 10.88
C GLU A 170 -16.34 -23.12 11.95
N GLY A 171 -16.07 -24.44 11.92
CA GLY A 171 -15.21 -25.14 12.87
C GLY A 171 -15.98 -26.04 13.85
N GLU A 172 -15.27 -27.03 14.37
CA GLU A 172 -15.83 -27.98 15.33
C GLU A 172 -16.16 -27.31 16.67
N GLY A 173 -17.38 -27.49 17.14
CA GLY A 173 -17.86 -26.95 18.43
C GLY A 173 -18.31 -25.49 18.37
N VAL A 174 -18.10 -24.79 17.25
CA VAL A 174 -18.53 -23.40 17.10
C VAL A 174 -20.05 -23.30 17.07
N LYS A 175 -20.58 -22.35 17.83
CA LYS A 175 -22.00 -21.98 17.83
C LYS A 175 -22.15 -20.51 17.49
N ILE A 176 -23.19 -20.18 16.73
CA ILE A 176 -23.57 -18.80 16.45
C ILE A 176 -24.95 -18.51 17.04
N GLU A 177 -25.11 -17.35 17.62
CA GLU A 177 -26.35 -16.90 18.24
C GLU A 177 -26.49 -15.37 18.19
N LEU A 178 -27.71 -14.89 18.29
CA LEU A 178 -27.96 -13.46 18.47
C LEU A 178 -27.60 -13.03 19.90
N SER A 179 -26.89 -11.93 20.02
CA SER A 179 -26.54 -11.28 21.28
C SER A 179 -27.10 -9.85 21.30
N LYS A 180 -27.54 -9.38 22.46
CA LYS A 180 -28.03 -8.01 22.68
C LYS A 180 -26.92 -7.01 22.95
N ASP A 181 -25.66 -7.39 22.77
CA ASP A 181 -24.48 -6.55 22.98
C ASP A 181 -23.97 -5.99 21.65
N GLY A 182 -24.87 -5.46 20.83
CA GLY A 182 -24.57 -4.89 19.52
C GLY A 182 -23.83 -3.57 19.52
N TYR A 183 -23.27 -3.17 18.38
CA TYR A 183 -22.50 -1.94 18.21
C TYR A 183 -23.29 -0.68 18.54
N ASN A 184 -24.56 -0.65 18.19
CA ASN A 184 -25.49 0.48 18.40
C ASN A 184 -26.47 0.27 19.56
N ASP A 185 -26.16 -0.58 20.55
CA ASP A 185 -27.05 -1.03 21.62
C ASP A 185 -28.23 -1.90 21.08
N ASP A 186 -28.08 -2.47 19.88
CA ASP A 186 -29.04 -3.36 19.19
C ASP A 186 -28.54 -4.82 19.29
N SER A 187 -29.02 -5.71 18.41
CA SER A 187 -28.56 -7.10 18.32
C SER A 187 -27.29 -7.20 17.48
N CYS A 188 -26.48 -8.19 17.75
CA CYS A 188 -25.33 -8.58 16.92
C CYS A 188 -25.26 -10.10 16.80
N LEU A 189 -24.48 -10.61 15.85
CA LEU A 189 -24.18 -12.03 15.77
C LEU A 189 -22.94 -12.35 16.62
N LYS A 190 -23.04 -13.40 17.45
CA LYS A 190 -21.98 -13.88 18.32
C LYS A 190 -21.56 -15.29 17.93
N ALA A 191 -20.25 -15.58 17.88
CA ALA A 191 -19.71 -16.93 17.78
C ALA A 191 -18.96 -17.31 19.06
N THR A 192 -19.25 -18.50 19.58
CA THR A 192 -18.68 -19.10 20.79
C THR A 192 -18.17 -20.51 20.51
N GLY A 193 -17.55 -21.17 21.51
CA GLY A 193 -17.11 -22.56 21.38
C GLY A 193 -15.93 -22.73 20.41
N ARG A 194 -15.04 -21.75 20.34
CA ARG A 194 -13.90 -21.69 19.44
C ARG A 194 -12.62 -22.33 20.01
N GLU A 195 -12.76 -23.30 20.89
CA GLU A 195 -11.63 -23.90 21.63
C GLU A 195 -10.84 -24.93 20.83
N ASN A 196 -11.49 -25.60 19.88
CA ASN A 196 -10.86 -26.62 19.03
C ASN A 196 -10.29 -26.03 17.73
N ARG A 197 -9.18 -25.29 17.84
CA ARG A 197 -8.42 -24.86 16.66
C ARG A 197 -7.50 -25.97 16.18
N ASN A 198 -8.05 -26.96 15.49
CA ASN A 198 -7.27 -28.02 14.87
C ASN A 198 -6.66 -27.53 13.55
N GLY A 199 -5.42 -27.02 13.63
CA GLY A 199 -4.63 -26.70 12.46
C GLY A 199 -4.84 -25.28 11.90
N TRP A 200 -4.66 -25.15 10.61
CA TRP A 200 -4.62 -23.88 9.84
C TRP A 200 -6.00 -23.25 9.60
N PHE A 201 -7.07 -23.95 9.93
CA PHE A 201 -8.43 -23.48 9.77
C PHE A 201 -8.94 -22.91 11.07
N GLY A 202 -9.35 -21.66 11.00
CA GLY A 202 -9.92 -20.99 12.13
C GLY A 202 -11.29 -21.53 12.48
N CYS A 203 -11.72 -21.22 13.69
CA CYS A 203 -13.07 -21.43 14.17
C CYS A 203 -13.76 -20.08 14.25
N GLY A 204 -14.84 -19.87 13.50
CA GLY A 204 -15.52 -18.58 13.45
C GLY A 204 -16.91 -18.64 12.91
N MET A 205 -17.36 -17.57 12.26
CA MET A 205 -18.67 -17.51 11.63
C MET A 205 -18.55 -17.09 10.16
N ALA A 206 -19.38 -17.66 9.32
CA ALA A 206 -19.40 -17.43 7.88
C ALA A 206 -20.69 -16.80 7.42
N PHE A 207 -20.59 -15.90 6.44
CA PHE A 207 -21.69 -15.27 5.71
C PHE A 207 -21.73 -15.82 4.29
N ASP A 208 -22.84 -16.42 3.89
CA ASP A 208 -23.07 -16.92 2.54
C ASP A 208 -23.42 -15.75 1.61
N ILE A 209 -22.50 -15.45 0.71
CA ILE A 209 -22.64 -14.35 -0.25
C ILE A 209 -22.98 -14.82 -1.66
N THR A 210 -23.23 -16.12 -1.86
CA THR A 210 -23.42 -16.73 -3.18
C THR A 210 -24.46 -16.01 -4.03
N ASP A 211 -25.59 -15.65 -3.43
CA ASP A 211 -26.69 -14.99 -4.12
C ASP A 211 -26.46 -13.52 -4.45
N TYR A 212 -25.41 -12.94 -3.89
CA TYR A 212 -25.11 -11.52 -4.03
C TYR A 212 -23.96 -11.23 -4.99
N ILE A 213 -23.27 -12.26 -5.50
CA ILE A 213 -22.07 -12.09 -6.30
C ILE A 213 -22.24 -12.54 -7.74
N THR A 214 -21.53 -11.87 -8.64
CA THR A 214 -21.33 -12.26 -10.04
C THR A 214 -19.86 -12.61 -10.23
N ALA A 215 -19.57 -13.61 -11.05
CA ALA A 215 -18.21 -14.07 -11.33
C ALA A 215 -17.30 -12.94 -11.84
N GLY A 216 -16.08 -12.88 -11.34
CA GLY A 216 -15.05 -11.90 -11.74
C GLY A 216 -15.34 -10.46 -11.29
N LYS A 217 -16.32 -10.21 -10.40
CA LYS A 217 -16.66 -8.88 -9.91
C LYS A 217 -16.12 -8.64 -8.52
N THR A 218 -15.94 -7.37 -8.20
CA THR A 218 -15.33 -6.89 -6.96
C THR A 218 -16.38 -6.30 -6.04
N TYR A 219 -16.35 -6.70 -4.78
CA TYR A 219 -17.29 -6.29 -3.74
C TYR A 219 -16.56 -5.73 -2.54
N LYS A 220 -17.17 -4.76 -1.88
CA LYS A 220 -16.70 -4.23 -0.60
C LYS A 220 -17.57 -4.78 0.51
N ILE A 221 -16.93 -5.30 1.56
CA ILE A 221 -17.58 -5.65 2.82
C ILE A 221 -17.03 -4.77 3.93
N SER A 222 -17.91 -4.26 4.77
CA SER A 222 -17.54 -3.55 5.98
C SER A 222 -18.46 -3.95 7.13
N CYS A 223 -17.93 -3.97 8.35
CA CYS A 223 -18.65 -4.31 9.55
C CYS A 223 -17.96 -3.74 10.79
N TYR A 224 -18.63 -3.88 11.93
CA TYR A 224 -17.99 -3.74 13.22
C TYR A 224 -17.78 -5.11 13.85
N VAL A 225 -16.55 -5.33 14.36
CA VAL A 225 -16.18 -6.57 15.04
C VAL A 225 -15.72 -6.28 16.47
N LYS A 226 -15.98 -7.23 17.36
CA LYS A 226 -15.53 -7.17 18.77
C LYS A 226 -15.13 -8.56 19.20
N CYS A 227 -14.17 -8.67 20.11
CA CYS A 227 -13.78 -9.90 20.81
C CYS A 227 -13.86 -9.71 22.33
N ASP A 228 -14.10 -10.78 23.06
CA ASP A 228 -14.06 -10.78 24.52
C ASP A 228 -12.61 -10.72 25.08
N LYS A 229 -11.62 -11.11 24.27
CA LYS A 229 -10.18 -11.03 24.53
C LYS A 229 -9.48 -10.18 23.46
N ASN A 230 -8.25 -9.73 23.74
CA ASN A 230 -7.41 -9.14 22.68
C ASN A 230 -7.12 -10.20 21.63
N ALA A 231 -7.40 -9.90 20.39
CA ALA A 231 -7.25 -10.84 19.28
C ALA A 231 -6.90 -10.11 17.99
N THR A 232 -6.35 -10.85 17.06
CA THR A 232 -6.16 -10.40 15.68
C THR A 232 -7.27 -11.01 14.83
N MET A 233 -8.10 -10.17 14.21
CA MET A 233 -9.23 -10.58 13.37
C MET A 233 -8.83 -10.65 11.92
N THR A 234 -9.20 -11.72 11.24
CA THR A 234 -8.98 -11.95 9.81
C THR A 234 -10.30 -12.28 9.12
N LEU A 235 -10.58 -11.67 7.98
CA LEU A 235 -11.65 -12.07 7.07
C LEU A 235 -11.06 -12.98 6.00
N ARG A 236 -11.76 -14.08 5.69
CA ARG A 236 -11.34 -15.05 4.67
C ARG A 236 -12.51 -15.37 3.73
N SER A 237 -12.22 -15.90 2.55
CA SER A 237 -13.20 -16.45 1.63
C SER A 237 -13.03 -17.95 1.47
N ILE A 238 -14.14 -18.67 1.38
CA ILE A 238 -14.18 -20.09 1.08
C ILE A 238 -15.08 -20.29 -0.15
N ASN A 239 -14.52 -20.93 -1.19
CA ASN A 239 -15.25 -21.34 -2.37
C ASN A 239 -15.38 -22.85 -2.33
N ASN A 240 -16.58 -23.38 -2.16
CA ASN A 240 -16.82 -24.81 -2.28
C ASN A 240 -16.94 -25.19 -3.77
N ALA A 241 -15.82 -25.42 -4.43
CA ALA A 241 -15.83 -26.11 -5.71
C ALA A 241 -16.25 -27.58 -5.46
N GLY A 242 -17.28 -28.03 -6.13
CA GLY A 242 -17.84 -29.37 -5.95
C GLY A 242 -16.81 -30.49 -6.11
N SER A 243 -17.07 -31.60 -5.41
CA SER A 243 -16.40 -32.91 -5.46
C SER A 243 -14.88 -32.91 -5.37
N GLY A 244 -14.31 -32.96 -4.16
CA GLY A 244 -13.01 -33.55 -3.89
C GLY A 244 -11.80 -32.64 -3.85
N GLY A 245 -11.93 -31.33 -4.08
CA GLY A 245 -10.86 -30.35 -3.95
C GLY A 245 -10.99 -29.60 -2.62
N PHE A 246 -9.96 -29.70 -1.78
CA PHE A 246 -9.83 -28.86 -0.58
C PHE A 246 -9.44 -27.45 -1.04
N ASN A 247 -10.40 -26.54 -1.07
CA ASN A 247 -10.10 -25.13 -1.33
C ASN A 247 -9.65 -24.45 -0.02
N TRP A 248 -8.40 -24.11 0.03
CA TRP A 248 -7.83 -23.36 1.17
C TRP A 248 -8.53 -22.01 1.29
N PRO A 249 -8.94 -21.61 2.52
CA PRO A 249 -9.52 -20.30 2.72
C PRO A 249 -8.52 -19.21 2.38
N SER A 250 -8.86 -18.35 1.43
CA SER A 250 -8.03 -17.21 1.04
C SER A 250 -8.32 -16.02 1.94
N GLN A 251 -7.30 -15.32 2.38
CA GLN A 251 -7.47 -14.09 3.14
C GLN A 251 -8.09 -13.01 2.26
N VAL A 252 -9.08 -12.29 2.80
CA VAL A 252 -9.75 -11.16 2.17
C VAL A 252 -9.42 -9.89 2.94
N GLY A 253 -8.74 -8.96 2.30
CA GLY A 253 -8.28 -7.74 2.95
C GLY A 253 -7.22 -8.01 4.03
N ASN A 254 -7.22 -7.22 5.07
CA ASN A 254 -6.19 -7.22 6.08
C ASN A 254 -6.65 -7.79 7.40
N THR A 255 -5.68 -8.32 8.12
CA THR A 255 -5.82 -8.63 9.53
C THR A 255 -5.84 -7.34 10.35
N ILE A 256 -6.73 -7.22 11.31
CA ILE A 256 -6.85 -6.07 12.22
C ILE A 256 -6.72 -6.50 13.67
N ASP A 257 -6.13 -5.64 14.51
CA ASP A 257 -6.07 -5.86 15.96
C ASP A 257 -7.37 -5.39 16.60
N VAL A 258 -7.99 -6.28 17.37
CA VAL A 258 -9.21 -6.03 18.11
C VAL A 258 -8.91 -6.09 19.61
N LYS A 259 -9.12 -4.97 20.28
CA LYS A 259 -8.96 -4.88 21.73
C LYS A 259 -10.19 -5.46 22.43
N ALA A 260 -9.98 -6.26 23.48
CA ALA A 260 -11.01 -6.90 24.27
C ALA A 260 -12.16 -5.96 24.66
N GLY A 261 -13.37 -6.33 24.31
CA GLY A 261 -14.59 -5.57 24.63
C GLY A 261 -14.82 -4.29 23.83
N TYR A 262 -13.98 -3.96 22.83
CA TYR A 262 -14.13 -2.75 22.01
C TYR A 262 -14.56 -3.10 20.59
N TRP A 263 -15.62 -2.45 20.13
CA TRP A 263 -16.03 -2.51 18.74
C TRP A 263 -15.01 -1.80 17.84
N THR A 264 -14.50 -2.53 16.85
CA THR A 264 -13.49 -2.08 15.87
C THR A 264 -14.09 -2.17 14.48
N TYR A 265 -13.97 -1.11 13.70
CA TYR A 265 -14.40 -1.12 12.29
C TYR A 265 -13.44 -1.95 11.45
N MET A 266 -14.00 -2.82 10.62
CA MET A 266 -13.30 -3.67 9.66
C MET A 266 -13.88 -3.45 8.28
N GLU A 267 -13.03 -3.31 7.27
CA GLU A 267 -13.44 -3.32 5.87
C GLU A 267 -12.48 -4.15 5.03
N ALA A 268 -13.00 -4.75 3.99
CA ALA A 268 -12.23 -5.52 3.03
C ALA A 268 -12.87 -5.46 1.65
N VAL A 269 -12.07 -5.72 0.61
CA VAL A 269 -12.57 -5.89 -0.74
C VAL A 269 -12.38 -7.35 -1.16
N TYR A 270 -13.42 -7.93 -1.67
CA TYR A 270 -13.49 -9.30 -2.14
C TYR A 270 -13.62 -9.32 -3.67
N LEU A 271 -12.69 -10.01 -4.33
CA LEU A 271 -12.81 -10.35 -5.75
C LEU A 271 -13.45 -11.74 -5.85
N SER A 272 -14.62 -11.82 -6.50
CA SER A 272 -15.27 -13.09 -6.72
C SER A 272 -14.51 -13.93 -7.74
N PRO A 273 -14.57 -15.28 -7.65
CA PRO A 273 -13.93 -16.15 -8.63
C PRO A 273 -14.46 -15.91 -10.04
N ASP A 274 -13.64 -16.14 -11.05
CA ASP A 274 -14.06 -16.08 -12.47
C ASP A 274 -15.13 -17.12 -12.82
N VAL A 275 -15.23 -18.20 -12.04
CA VAL A 275 -16.26 -19.23 -12.15
C VAL A 275 -16.78 -19.57 -10.75
N ILE A 276 -18.08 -19.40 -10.56
CA ILE A 276 -18.76 -19.76 -9.31
C ILE A 276 -19.39 -21.15 -9.49
N THR A 277 -18.82 -22.16 -8.84
CA THR A 277 -19.25 -23.57 -8.97
C THR A 277 -19.95 -24.12 -7.72
N GLY A 278 -20.14 -23.31 -6.69
CA GLY A 278 -20.75 -23.74 -5.43
C GLY A 278 -20.96 -22.58 -4.49
N LYS A 279 -21.16 -22.87 -3.21
CA LYS A 279 -21.33 -21.82 -2.20
C LYS A 279 -20.05 -21.03 -2.00
N VAL A 280 -20.19 -19.69 -2.00
CA VAL A 280 -19.13 -18.75 -1.66
C VAL A 280 -19.45 -18.10 -0.33
N ARG A 281 -18.54 -18.21 0.61
CA ARG A 281 -18.71 -17.68 1.97
C ARG A 281 -17.55 -16.79 2.36
N LEU A 282 -17.86 -15.69 3.01
CA LEU A 282 -16.89 -14.88 3.75
C LEU A 282 -16.96 -15.27 5.22
N TYR A 283 -15.82 -15.52 5.88
CA TYR A 283 -15.85 -15.87 7.28
C TYR A 283 -14.82 -15.09 8.09
N TRP A 284 -15.23 -14.77 9.31
CA TRP A 284 -14.41 -14.08 10.29
C TRP A 284 -13.78 -15.09 11.23
N ASP A 285 -12.46 -14.96 11.36
CA ASP A 285 -11.64 -15.76 12.26
C ASP A 285 -10.80 -14.84 13.14
N ALA A 286 -10.65 -15.18 14.41
CA ALA A 286 -9.79 -14.47 15.34
C ALA A 286 -8.61 -15.35 15.78
N SER A 287 -7.48 -14.74 16.02
CA SER A 287 -6.20 -15.42 16.30
C SER A 287 -6.21 -16.30 17.56
N ASP A 288 -7.12 -16.08 18.50
CA ASP A 288 -7.23 -16.81 19.75
C ASP A 288 -8.60 -17.48 19.87
N THR A 289 -8.86 -18.16 20.98
CA THR A 289 -10.16 -18.75 21.34
C THR A 289 -11.20 -17.71 21.78
N ALA A 290 -10.97 -16.44 21.48
CA ALA A 290 -11.87 -15.34 21.80
C ALA A 290 -13.25 -15.51 21.16
N ASP A 291 -14.32 -15.20 21.90
CA ASP A 291 -15.66 -15.05 21.31
C ASP A 291 -15.64 -13.88 20.30
N ILE A 292 -16.27 -14.10 19.15
CA ILE A 292 -16.37 -13.11 18.08
C ILE A 292 -17.78 -12.52 18.06
N TYR A 293 -17.86 -11.20 17.93
CA TYR A 293 -19.11 -10.47 17.74
C TYR A 293 -19.01 -9.66 16.47
N ILE A 294 -20.05 -9.69 15.63
CA ILE A 294 -20.14 -8.93 14.39
C ILE A 294 -21.44 -8.18 14.30
N ASP A 295 -21.40 -6.95 13.81
CA ASP A 295 -22.56 -6.10 13.67
C ASP A 295 -22.42 -5.11 12.52
N SER A 296 -23.57 -4.60 12.05
CA SER A 296 -23.65 -3.53 11.02
C SER A 296 -22.86 -3.86 9.76
N ILE A 297 -23.11 -5.04 9.19
CA ILE A 297 -22.49 -5.50 7.95
C ILE A 297 -23.07 -4.71 6.78
N GLU A 298 -22.19 -4.15 5.94
CA GLU A 298 -22.52 -3.62 4.64
C GLU A 298 -21.75 -4.41 3.59
N PHE A 299 -22.45 -5.04 2.62
CA PHE A 299 -21.88 -5.74 1.48
C PHE A 299 -22.42 -5.14 0.20
N LYS A 300 -21.54 -4.62 -0.67
CA LYS A 300 -21.93 -3.91 -1.90
C LYS A 300 -20.87 -4.03 -2.98
N ASN A 301 -21.23 -3.65 -4.22
CA ASN A 301 -20.24 -3.53 -5.28
C ASN A 301 -19.11 -2.60 -4.81
N ALA A 302 -17.87 -2.97 -5.08
CA ALA A 302 -16.72 -2.06 -4.88
C ALA A 302 -16.79 -0.92 -5.89
N GLU A 303 -16.16 0.22 -5.57
CA GLU A 303 -15.99 1.29 -6.54
C GLU A 303 -15.17 0.79 -7.73
N VAL A 304 -15.64 1.06 -8.94
CA VAL A 304 -14.92 0.68 -10.15
C VAL A 304 -13.71 1.60 -10.29
N ILE A 305 -12.52 1.01 -10.21
CA ILE A 305 -11.27 1.68 -10.54
C ILE A 305 -11.01 1.38 -12.00
N ASP A 306 -11.08 2.40 -12.84
CA ASP A 306 -10.76 2.29 -14.26
C ASP A 306 -9.25 2.47 -14.51
N GLY A 307 -8.81 2.27 -15.74
CA GLY A 307 -7.42 2.43 -16.14
C GLY A 307 -6.93 3.88 -16.28
N THR A 308 -7.73 4.89 -15.88
CA THR A 308 -7.40 6.32 -16.05
C THR A 308 -6.12 6.70 -15.32
N PHE A 309 -5.92 6.19 -14.10
CA PHE A 309 -4.69 6.43 -13.33
C PHE A 309 -3.46 5.94 -14.09
N LYS A 310 -3.47 4.68 -14.50
CA LYS A 310 -2.37 4.06 -15.26
C LYS A 310 -2.08 4.78 -16.56
N SER A 311 -3.11 5.04 -17.39
CA SER A 311 -2.91 5.69 -18.69
C SER A 311 -2.34 7.11 -18.54
N LEU A 312 -2.92 7.93 -17.65
CA LEU A 312 -2.47 9.29 -17.40
C LEU A 312 -1.01 9.35 -16.95
N PHE A 313 -0.64 8.55 -15.96
CA PHE A 313 0.73 8.58 -15.41
C PHE A 313 1.75 7.90 -16.31
N THR A 314 1.32 6.93 -17.14
CA THR A 314 2.16 6.39 -18.23
C THR A 314 2.46 7.47 -19.26
N ASP A 315 1.47 8.24 -19.69
CA ASP A 315 1.66 9.36 -20.64
C ASP A 315 2.57 10.45 -20.08
N ILE A 316 2.48 10.75 -18.78
CA ILE A 316 3.28 11.78 -18.14
C ILE A 316 4.72 11.29 -17.87
N PHE A 317 4.90 10.17 -17.21
CA PHE A 317 6.19 9.73 -16.68
C PHE A 317 6.83 8.54 -17.42
N GLY A 318 6.07 7.77 -18.18
CA GLY A 318 6.51 6.52 -18.78
C GLY A 318 6.28 5.31 -17.89
N HIS A 319 6.72 5.37 -16.62
CA HIS A 319 6.54 4.29 -15.66
C HIS A 319 5.69 4.76 -14.47
N VAL A 320 4.63 4.02 -14.18
CA VAL A 320 3.87 4.12 -12.94
C VAL A 320 3.83 2.76 -12.28
N GLY A 321 4.35 2.67 -11.05
CA GLY A 321 4.62 1.39 -10.39
C GLY A 321 4.04 1.24 -9.01
N GLY A 322 3.97 -0.01 -8.58
CA GLY A 322 3.67 -0.40 -7.20
C GLY A 322 4.72 -1.38 -6.67
N CYS A 323 5.10 -1.23 -5.40
CA CYS A 323 5.91 -2.21 -4.70
C CYS A 323 5.05 -3.38 -4.26
N ASN A 324 5.44 -4.60 -4.63
CA ASN A 324 4.69 -5.84 -4.37
C ASN A 324 5.62 -6.95 -3.90
N THR A 325 5.08 -7.87 -3.08
CA THR A 325 5.63 -9.23 -3.02
C THR A 325 5.14 -10.06 -4.22
N TYR A 326 5.84 -11.14 -4.55
CA TYR A 326 5.40 -12.06 -5.60
C TYR A 326 4.00 -12.63 -5.33
N GLN A 327 3.68 -12.90 -4.07
CA GLN A 327 2.35 -13.36 -3.67
C GLN A 327 1.29 -12.30 -3.96
N GLN A 328 1.51 -11.04 -3.56
CA GLN A 328 0.59 -9.93 -3.82
C GLN A 328 0.39 -9.67 -5.32
N MET A 329 1.46 -9.78 -6.12
CA MET A 329 1.39 -9.63 -7.57
C MET A 329 0.40 -10.61 -8.21
N ARG A 330 0.36 -11.85 -7.72
CA ARG A 330 -0.59 -12.89 -8.17
C ARG A 330 -1.99 -12.68 -7.61
N ASP A 331 -2.10 -12.48 -6.30
CA ASP A 331 -3.39 -12.43 -5.61
C ASP A 331 -4.20 -11.20 -6.01
N TYR A 332 -3.52 -10.10 -6.34
CA TYR A 332 -4.14 -8.83 -6.70
C TYR A 332 -3.90 -8.44 -8.16
N LYS A 333 -3.83 -9.43 -9.06
CA LYS A 333 -3.59 -9.23 -10.51
C LYS A 333 -4.44 -8.10 -11.08
N THR A 334 -5.76 -8.18 -10.95
CA THR A 334 -6.69 -7.20 -11.52
C THR A 334 -6.41 -5.79 -10.98
N PHE A 335 -6.17 -5.65 -9.68
CA PHE A 335 -5.86 -4.37 -9.06
C PHE A 335 -4.56 -3.78 -9.60
N THR A 336 -3.49 -4.57 -9.58
CA THR A 336 -2.16 -4.10 -9.97
C THR A 336 -2.09 -3.80 -11.47
N THR A 337 -2.67 -4.64 -12.33
CA THR A 337 -2.67 -4.42 -13.79
C THR A 337 -3.56 -3.25 -14.23
N THR A 338 -4.58 -2.89 -13.44
CA THR A 338 -5.43 -1.71 -13.69
C THR A 338 -4.69 -0.41 -13.36
N LEU A 339 -3.85 -0.42 -12.33
CA LEU A 339 -3.21 0.79 -11.81
C LEU A 339 -1.80 1.03 -12.34
N TYR A 340 -1.03 -0.04 -12.64
CA TYR A 340 0.40 0.05 -12.87
C TYR A 340 0.83 -0.57 -14.19
N ASN A 341 1.93 -0.08 -14.74
CA ASN A 341 2.65 -0.67 -15.86
C ASN A 341 4.05 -1.16 -15.45
N SER A 342 4.47 -0.88 -14.23
CA SER A 342 5.74 -1.35 -13.70
C SER A 342 5.61 -1.86 -12.26
N VAL A 343 6.60 -2.62 -11.81
CA VAL A 343 6.65 -3.22 -10.48
C VAL A 343 8.08 -3.19 -9.94
N THR A 344 8.20 -2.92 -8.65
CA THR A 344 9.42 -3.14 -7.87
C THR A 344 9.11 -4.21 -6.83
N MET A 345 9.93 -5.25 -6.76
CA MET A 345 9.71 -6.31 -5.78
C MET A 345 10.16 -5.88 -4.38
N GLU A 346 9.32 -6.14 -3.38
CA GLU A 346 9.61 -5.72 -2.00
C GLU A 346 10.85 -6.42 -1.44
N ASN A 347 11.02 -7.72 -1.73
CA ASN A 347 12.13 -8.50 -1.19
C ASN A 347 12.78 -9.44 -2.21
N GLU A 348 12.07 -9.90 -3.22
CA GLU A 348 12.46 -11.02 -4.09
C GLU A 348 13.67 -10.73 -5.00
N THR A 349 14.06 -9.46 -5.12
CA THR A 349 15.22 -9.01 -5.91
C THR A 349 16.40 -8.51 -5.06
N LYS A 350 16.30 -8.62 -3.73
CA LYS A 350 17.37 -8.22 -2.81
C LYS A 350 18.40 -9.34 -2.60
N PRO A 351 19.67 -9.03 -2.24
CA PRO A 351 20.72 -10.04 -2.09
C PRO A 351 20.35 -11.22 -1.18
N MET A 352 19.59 -10.96 -0.11
CA MET A 352 19.13 -12.00 0.83
C MET A 352 18.24 -13.07 0.16
N SER A 353 17.56 -12.73 -0.94
CA SER A 353 16.70 -13.69 -1.65
C SER A 353 17.49 -14.69 -2.50
N TYR A 354 18.68 -14.31 -2.92
CA TYR A 354 19.56 -15.16 -3.75
C TYR A 354 20.61 -15.89 -2.95
N LEU A 355 21.17 -15.25 -1.93
CA LEU A 355 22.30 -15.74 -1.14
C LEU A 355 21.82 -16.53 0.07
N ASN A 356 22.26 -17.77 0.20
CA ASN A 356 21.97 -18.63 1.34
C ASN A 356 23.24 -19.34 1.82
N GLU A 357 23.55 -19.21 3.11
CA GLU A 357 24.73 -19.83 3.75
C GLU A 357 24.79 -21.36 3.52
N ARG A 358 23.63 -22.00 3.36
CA ARG A 358 23.55 -23.46 3.11
C ARG A 358 23.84 -23.84 1.66
N ASN A 359 23.86 -22.88 0.75
CA ASN A 359 24.05 -23.08 -0.68
C ASN A 359 25.43 -22.56 -1.11
N VAL A 360 26.49 -23.02 -0.45
CA VAL A 360 27.88 -22.70 -0.80
C VAL A 360 28.56 -23.99 -1.27
N SER A 361 28.98 -24.02 -2.54
CA SER A 361 29.62 -25.15 -3.21
C SER A 361 31.14 -25.14 -2.99
N GLU A 362 31.75 -26.30 -2.88
CA GLU A 362 33.21 -26.50 -2.91
C GLU A 362 33.76 -26.54 -4.34
N THR A 363 32.91 -26.65 -5.35
CA THR A 363 33.25 -26.66 -6.77
C THR A 363 32.51 -25.56 -7.51
N VAL A 364 33.08 -25.11 -8.62
CA VAL A 364 32.45 -24.10 -9.49
C VAL A 364 31.08 -24.60 -9.93
N PRO A 365 29.99 -23.88 -9.65
CA PRO A 365 28.67 -24.23 -10.13
C PRO A 365 28.59 -24.14 -11.66
N GLU A 366 27.86 -25.04 -12.29
CA GLU A 366 27.70 -25.06 -13.74
C GLU A 366 27.03 -23.78 -14.25
N GLY A 367 27.59 -23.21 -15.31
CA GLY A 367 27.07 -21.99 -15.95
C GLY A 367 27.43 -20.69 -15.25
N TYR A 368 28.20 -20.74 -14.16
CA TYR A 368 28.60 -19.52 -13.44
C TYR A 368 29.83 -18.86 -14.04
N ILE A 369 29.82 -17.52 -14.04
CA ILE A 369 31.00 -16.70 -14.39
C ILE A 369 31.90 -16.59 -13.17
N ILE A 370 33.16 -16.97 -13.30
CA ILE A 370 34.19 -16.81 -12.28
C ILE A 370 35.14 -15.71 -12.73
N PRO A 371 35.08 -14.51 -12.14
CA PRO A 371 36.01 -13.44 -12.49
C PRO A 371 37.44 -13.74 -12.04
N ASP A 372 38.45 -13.21 -12.73
CA ASP A 372 39.86 -13.34 -12.34
C ASP A 372 40.15 -12.72 -10.95
N SER A 373 39.33 -11.76 -10.53
CA SER A 373 39.36 -11.15 -9.20
C SER A 373 38.89 -12.07 -8.08
N TYR A 374 38.20 -13.18 -8.39
CA TYR A 374 37.59 -14.07 -7.40
C TYR A 374 38.65 -15.01 -6.79
N LYS A 375 38.90 -14.86 -5.50
CA LYS A 375 39.99 -15.54 -4.79
C LYS A 375 39.54 -16.62 -3.79
N ASP A 376 38.23 -16.74 -3.55
CA ASP A 376 37.70 -17.78 -2.68
C ASP A 376 37.78 -19.15 -3.35
N THR A 377 37.87 -20.22 -2.52
CA THR A 377 37.82 -21.61 -2.97
C THR A 377 36.42 -22.21 -2.88
N LYS A 378 35.45 -21.42 -2.42
CA LYS A 378 34.05 -21.82 -2.29
C LYS A 378 33.18 -20.81 -3.05
N TYR A 379 32.03 -21.28 -3.53
CA TYR A 379 31.18 -20.57 -4.47
C TYR A 379 29.74 -20.51 -3.99
N PRO A 380 29.17 -19.34 -3.63
CA PRO A 380 27.73 -19.24 -3.35
C PRO A 380 26.92 -19.61 -4.58
N VAL A 381 25.99 -20.54 -4.43
CA VAL A 381 25.01 -20.88 -5.48
C VAL A 381 23.79 -20.01 -5.27
N LEU A 382 23.51 -19.14 -6.24
CA LEU A 382 22.42 -18.17 -6.16
C LEU A 382 21.07 -18.84 -6.49
N ASN A 383 20.06 -18.58 -5.67
CA ASN A 383 18.72 -19.13 -5.90
C ASN A 383 17.84 -18.11 -6.63
N PHE A 384 17.61 -18.32 -7.91
CA PHE A 384 16.81 -17.43 -8.74
C PHE A 384 15.35 -17.86 -8.91
N GLN A 385 14.94 -19.03 -8.39
CA GLN A 385 13.63 -19.62 -8.68
C GLN A 385 12.45 -18.65 -8.47
N THR A 386 12.45 -17.89 -7.38
CA THR A 386 11.37 -16.94 -7.12
C THR A 386 11.39 -15.79 -8.13
N PHE A 387 12.58 -15.29 -8.47
CA PHE A 387 12.70 -14.21 -9.43
C PHE A 387 12.38 -14.64 -10.87
N ASP A 388 12.70 -15.86 -11.27
CA ASP A 388 12.29 -16.42 -12.56
C ASP A 388 10.76 -16.42 -12.69
N ASN A 389 10.06 -16.80 -11.62
CA ASN A 389 8.61 -16.73 -11.56
C ASN A 389 8.08 -15.28 -11.63
N VAL A 390 8.80 -14.32 -11.02
CA VAL A 390 8.46 -12.89 -11.11
C VAL A 390 8.62 -12.40 -12.54
N ILE A 391 9.73 -12.72 -13.23
CA ILE A 391 9.97 -12.36 -14.64
C ILE A 391 8.83 -12.90 -15.52
N GLN A 392 8.51 -14.19 -15.41
CA GLN A 392 7.44 -14.81 -16.18
C GLN A 392 6.10 -14.15 -15.92
N THR A 393 5.75 -13.91 -14.66
CA THR A 393 4.47 -13.27 -14.29
C THR A 393 4.40 -11.81 -14.75
N ALA A 394 5.51 -11.06 -14.66
CA ALA A 394 5.59 -9.69 -15.16
C ALA A 394 5.34 -9.63 -16.67
N TYR A 395 5.95 -10.54 -17.42
CA TYR A 395 5.71 -10.65 -18.87
C TYR A 395 4.24 -10.94 -19.18
N GLU A 396 3.63 -11.94 -18.52
CA GLU A 396 2.22 -12.30 -18.71
C GLU A 396 1.23 -11.19 -18.33
N TYR A 397 1.59 -10.34 -17.37
CA TYR A 397 0.74 -9.25 -16.89
C TYR A 397 1.03 -7.92 -17.58
N GLY A 398 2.05 -7.85 -18.44
CA GLY A 398 2.45 -6.64 -19.14
C GLY A 398 3.14 -5.61 -18.24
N PHE A 399 3.84 -6.06 -17.19
CA PHE A 399 4.66 -5.20 -16.34
C PHE A 399 6.09 -5.10 -16.82
N GLN A 400 6.71 -3.95 -16.57
CA GLN A 400 8.14 -3.80 -16.52
C GLN A 400 8.64 -3.86 -15.08
N ILE A 401 9.87 -4.33 -14.87
CA ILE A 401 10.46 -4.52 -13.55
C ILE A 401 11.57 -3.49 -13.35
N ARG A 402 11.50 -2.70 -12.26
CA ARG A 402 12.65 -2.04 -11.67
C ARG A 402 13.33 -3.03 -10.74
N PHE A 403 14.53 -3.49 -11.11
CA PHE A 403 15.29 -4.42 -10.29
C PHE A 403 15.91 -3.69 -9.10
N HIS A 404 15.50 -4.03 -7.90
CA HIS A 404 15.94 -3.42 -6.66
C HIS A 404 16.39 -4.50 -5.67
N VAL A 405 17.65 -4.69 -5.39
CA VAL A 405 18.86 -3.93 -5.62
C VAL A 405 20.08 -4.87 -5.69
N LEU A 406 21.18 -4.49 -6.35
CA LEU A 406 22.39 -5.31 -6.37
C LEU A 406 23.24 -5.14 -5.10
N VAL A 407 23.59 -3.91 -4.71
CA VAL A 407 24.47 -3.61 -3.57
C VAL A 407 23.73 -2.75 -2.54
N TRP A 408 23.54 -3.30 -1.35
CA TRP A 408 22.92 -2.59 -0.24
C TRP A 408 23.52 -3.04 1.09
N HIS A 409 23.58 -2.13 2.06
CA HIS A 409 24.09 -2.43 3.41
C HIS A 409 23.13 -3.27 4.25
N SER A 410 21.83 -3.15 3.99
CA SER A 410 20.78 -3.96 4.59
C SER A 410 20.42 -5.16 3.70
N GLN A 411 19.79 -6.18 4.23
CA GLN A 411 19.34 -7.40 3.52
C GLN A 411 20.40 -8.04 2.59
N THR A 412 21.71 -7.86 2.90
CA THR A 412 22.81 -8.65 2.36
C THR A 412 23.29 -9.58 3.48
N PRO A 413 23.26 -10.92 3.31
CA PRO A 413 23.54 -11.84 4.39
C PRO A 413 24.96 -11.74 4.93
N GLU A 414 25.10 -11.82 6.25
CA GLU A 414 26.38 -11.62 6.95
C GLU A 414 27.49 -12.59 6.45
N PHE A 415 27.14 -13.86 6.20
CA PHE A 415 28.10 -14.87 5.75
C PHE A 415 28.85 -14.47 4.46
N PHE A 416 28.22 -13.64 3.61
CA PHE A 416 28.80 -13.15 2.35
C PHE A 416 30.04 -12.27 2.59
N PHE A 417 30.15 -11.65 3.75
CA PHE A 417 31.27 -10.77 4.16
C PHE A 417 32.35 -11.50 4.97
N LYS A 418 32.12 -12.78 5.33
CA LYS A 418 32.96 -13.54 6.24
C LYS A 418 33.87 -14.50 5.51
N LYS A 419 35.05 -14.81 6.11
CA LYS A 419 36.02 -15.77 5.57
C LYS A 419 35.36 -17.13 5.34
N GLY A 420 35.64 -17.73 4.18
CA GLY A 420 35.11 -19.04 3.82
C GLY A 420 33.58 -19.13 3.78
N TYR A 421 32.88 -17.99 3.68
CA TYR A 421 31.41 -17.90 3.73
C TYR A 421 30.78 -18.46 5.02
N ASN A 422 31.49 -18.33 6.13
CA ASN A 422 31.06 -18.79 7.45
C ASN A 422 30.91 -17.59 8.39
N LYS A 423 29.68 -17.31 8.85
CA LYS A 423 29.34 -16.19 9.74
C LYS A 423 30.11 -16.17 11.06
N GLU A 424 30.62 -17.32 11.52
CA GLU A 424 31.38 -17.45 12.76
C GLU A 424 32.85 -16.97 12.60
N LEU A 425 33.30 -16.74 11.35
CA LEU A 425 34.66 -16.28 11.07
C LEU A 425 34.73 -14.78 10.92
N GLY A 426 35.95 -14.22 10.92
CA GLY A 426 36.18 -12.80 10.71
C GLY A 426 35.85 -12.32 9.29
N TYR A 427 35.79 -11.01 9.11
CA TYR A 427 35.58 -10.40 7.79
C TYR A 427 36.70 -10.75 6.83
N VAL A 428 36.37 -10.80 5.54
CA VAL A 428 37.37 -10.88 4.47
C VAL A 428 38.09 -9.56 4.28
N SER A 429 39.21 -9.57 3.54
CA SER A 429 39.87 -8.32 3.10
C SER A 429 39.05 -7.68 1.97
N LYS A 430 39.32 -6.39 1.73
CA LYS A 430 38.76 -5.61 0.61
C LYS A 430 38.94 -6.36 -0.72
N GLU A 431 40.13 -6.86 -0.99
CA GLU A 431 40.46 -7.59 -2.21
C GLU A 431 39.58 -8.84 -2.44
N TYR A 432 39.31 -9.62 -1.39
CA TYR A 432 38.37 -10.74 -1.47
C TYR A 432 36.93 -10.26 -1.68
N MET A 433 36.54 -9.16 -1.04
CA MET A 433 35.18 -8.63 -1.17
C MET A 433 34.92 -8.08 -2.58
N GLU A 434 35.89 -7.48 -3.22
CA GLU A 434 35.82 -7.04 -4.61
C GLU A 434 35.56 -8.20 -5.56
N GLY A 435 36.32 -9.32 -5.41
CA GLY A 435 36.08 -10.53 -6.19
C GLY A 435 34.70 -11.14 -5.95
N ARG A 436 34.21 -11.15 -4.70
CA ARG A 436 32.88 -11.64 -4.35
C ARG A 436 31.77 -10.77 -4.95
N MET A 437 31.94 -9.45 -4.89
CA MET A 437 30.99 -8.51 -5.49
C MET A 437 30.93 -8.70 -7.01
N GLU A 438 32.07 -8.83 -7.67
CA GLU A 438 32.12 -9.08 -9.11
C GLU A 438 31.48 -10.41 -9.48
N TYR A 439 31.80 -11.48 -8.77
CA TYR A 439 31.15 -12.78 -8.94
C TYR A 439 29.62 -12.69 -8.80
N TYR A 440 29.16 -12.05 -7.74
CA TYR A 440 27.73 -11.90 -7.46
C TYR A 440 27.02 -11.11 -8.57
N ILE A 441 27.51 -9.91 -8.87
CA ILE A 441 26.85 -9.00 -9.85
C ILE A 441 26.82 -9.65 -11.24
N ARG A 442 27.95 -10.20 -11.73
CA ARG A 442 27.99 -10.80 -13.06
C ARG A 442 27.02 -11.98 -13.19
N ASN A 443 26.96 -12.83 -12.19
CA ASN A 443 26.05 -13.98 -12.23
C ASN A 443 24.57 -13.58 -12.12
N VAL A 444 24.25 -12.53 -11.34
CA VAL A 444 22.88 -11.98 -11.28
C VAL A 444 22.48 -11.38 -12.63
N ILE A 445 23.30 -10.50 -13.20
CA ILE A 445 23.01 -9.82 -14.47
C ILE A 445 22.92 -10.85 -15.61
N ASN A 446 23.87 -11.77 -15.69
CA ASN A 446 23.87 -12.81 -16.71
C ASN A 446 22.61 -13.70 -16.60
N HIS A 447 22.20 -14.08 -15.38
CA HIS A 447 20.98 -14.85 -15.17
C HIS A 447 19.74 -14.08 -15.62
N ILE A 448 19.56 -12.84 -15.17
CA ILE A 448 18.40 -12.00 -15.51
C ILE A 448 18.19 -11.95 -17.02
N TYR A 449 19.23 -11.62 -17.78
CA TYR A 449 19.09 -11.34 -19.21
C TYR A 449 19.25 -12.56 -20.12
N ASN A 450 19.60 -13.72 -19.59
CA ASN A 450 19.51 -15.00 -20.28
C ASN A 450 18.27 -15.82 -19.89
N THR A 451 17.56 -15.44 -18.84
CA THR A 451 16.25 -16.02 -18.50
C THR A 451 15.21 -15.58 -19.54
N PRO A 452 14.29 -16.47 -19.96
CA PRO A 452 13.19 -16.10 -20.85
C PRO A 452 12.46 -14.84 -20.35
N HIS A 453 12.23 -13.89 -21.25
CA HIS A 453 11.58 -12.59 -20.98
C HIS A 453 12.34 -11.61 -20.07
N GLY A 454 13.49 -11.96 -19.52
CA GLY A 454 14.26 -11.02 -18.71
C GLY A 454 14.60 -9.71 -19.45
N LYS A 455 14.96 -9.83 -20.75
CA LYS A 455 15.23 -8.66 -21.64
C LYS A 455 13.99 -7.83 -21.95
N ASP A 456 12.81 -8.44 -21.87
CA ASP A 456 11.55 -7.79 -22.22
C ASP A 456 11.01 -6.98 -21.04
N VAL A 457 11.26 -7.44 -19.81
CA VAL A 457 10.62 -6.89 -18.62
C VAL A 457 11.54 -6.07 -17.69
N VAL A 458 12.83 -6.43 -17.54
CA VAL A 458 13.74 -5.67 -16.65
C VAL A 458 14.34 -4.48 -17.37
N TYR A 459 13.79 -3.28 -17.11
CA TYR A 459 14.14 -2.06 -17.84
C TYR A 459 15.21 -1.20 -17.14
N CYS A 460 15.33 -1.34 -15.81
CA CYS A 460 16.35 -0.61 -15.05
C CYS A 460 16.78 -1.38 -13.79
N ILE A 461 17.91 -1.00 -13.25
CA ILE A 461 18.56 -1.62 -12.10
C ILE A 461 19.00 -0.55 -11.11
N ASP A 462 18.63 -0.71 -9.84
CA ASP A 462 19.28 -0.03 -8.73
C ASP A 462 20.58 -0.76 -8.43
N VAL A 463 21.70 -0.18 -8.87
CA VAL A 463 23.02 -0.80 -8.69
C VAL A 463 23.46 -0.70 -7.24
N ALA A 464 23.26 0.45 -6.62
CA ALA A 464 23.56 0.68 -5.21
C ALA A 464 22.43 1.45 -4.52
N ASN A 465 22.20 1.10 -3.25
CA ASN A 465 21.17 1.69 -2.40
C ASN A 465 21.73 2.24 -1.10
N GLU A 466 21.31 3.46 -0.73
CA GLU A 466 21.49 4.07 0.60
C GLU A 466 22.95 4.17 1.06
N TYR A 467 23.87 4.54 0.17
CA TYR A 467 25.26 4.71 0.57
C TYR A 467 25.44 5.78 1.64
N PHE A 468 24.70 6.90 1.56
CA PHE A 468 24.80 7.98 2.52
C PHE A 468 24.13 7.67 3.86
N HIS A 469 23.30 6.62 3.90
CA HIS A 469 22.55 6.18 5.07
C HIS A 469 22.92 4.75 5.51
N ASN A 470 24.13 4.31 5.23
CA ASN A 470 24.56 2.92 5.40
C ASN A 470 25.02 2.56 6.82
N TYR A 471 24.29 3.03 7.83
CA TYR A 471 24.41 2.60 9.21
C TYR A 471 23.18 1.78 9.60
N ASP A 472 23.38 0.48 9.83
CA ASP A 472 22.31 -0.39 10.30
C ASP A 472 22.13 -0.22 11.80
N GLN A 473 20.97 0.30 12.23
CA GLN A 473 20.61 0.56 13.64
C GLN A 473 21.70 1.33 14.43
N GLY A 474 22.40 2.26 13.76
CA GLY A 474 23.46 3.04 14.36
C GLY A 474 24.83 2.32 14.40
N SER A 475 24.92 1.11 13.87
CA SER A 475 26.15 0.36 13.73
C SER A 475 26.73 0.50 12.34
N LYS A 476 28.05 0.45 12.23
CA LYS A 476 28.77 0.47 10.95
C LYS A 476 28.38 -0.72 10.08
N SER A 477 27.99 -0.47 8.83
CA SER A 477 27.64 -1.53 7.91
C SER A 477 28.81 -2.49 7.62
N MET A 478 28.50 -3.70 7.16
CA MET A 478 29.52 -4.70 6.82
C MET A 478 30.39 -4.24 5.63
N TRP A 479 29.80 -3.52 4.65
CA TRP A 479 30.54 -2.87 3.59
C TRP A 479 31.56 -1.87 4.14
N ASN A 480 31.11 -0.95 5.00
CA ASN A 480 31.98 0.03 5.62
C ASN A 480 33.04 -0.61 6.53
N THR A 481 32.73 -1.71 7.19
CA THR A 481 33.69 -2.43 8.03
C THR A 481 34.85 -2.97 7.21
N ILE A 482 34.60 -3.39 5.97
CA ILE A 482 35.66 -3.91 5.07
C ILE A 482 36.40 -2.77 4.36
N TYR A 483 35.68 -1.77 3.83
CA TYR A 483 36.29 -0.69 3.03
C TYR A 483 36.88 0.45 3.88
N TYR A 484 36.37 0.65 5.09
CA TYR A 484 36.85 1.67 6.04
C TYR A 484 37.14 1.04 7.41
N PRO A 485 38.19 0.18 7.51
CA PRO A 485 38.39 -0.67 8.69
C PRO A 485 38.87 0.11 9.95
N THR A 486 39.35 1.34 9.84
CA THR A 486 39.86 2.15 10.96
C THR A 486 38.95 3.35 11.24
N GLU A 487 38.95 3.87 12.47
CA GLU A 487 38.25 5.12 12.81
C GLU A 487 38.69 6.30 11.92
N LYS A 488 39.96 6.38 11.61
CA LYS A 488 40.47 7.41 10.71
C LYS A 488 39.89 7.26 9.30
N SER A 489 39.89 6.04 8.73
CA SER A 489 39.34 5.81 7.41
C SER A 489 37.83 6.01 7.38
N GLU A 490 37.12 5.81 8.49
CA GLU A 490 35.68 6.11 8.60
C GLU A 490 35.43 7.62 8.66
N SER A 491 36.24 8.37 9.41
CA SER A 491 36.14 9.83 9.43
C SER A 491 36.50 10.48 8.08
N ASP A 492 37.33 9.79 7.30
CA ASP A 492 37.74 10.20 5.96
C ASP A 492 36.80 9.60 4.87
N ARG A 493 35.74 8.90 5.26
CA ARG A 493 34.75 8.37 4.34
C ARG A 493 34.23 9.50 3.45
N THR A 494 34.38 9.30 2.17
CA THR A 494 34.12 10.32 1.17
C THR A 494 32.80 10.02 0.42
N ASN A 495 32.27 11.01 -0.25
CA ASN A 495 31.24 10.87 -1.26
C ASN A 495 31.78 10.35 -2.62
N LYS A 496 32.94 9.72 -2.62
CA LYS A 496 33.55 9.01 -3.74
C LYS A 496 33.87 7.55 -3.37
N PRO A 497 32.86 6.73 -3.11
CA PRO A 497 33.05 5.35 -2.64
C PRO A 497 33.50 4.44 -3.77
N GLU A 498 34.68 3.84 -3.63
CA GLU A 498 35.24 2.93 -4.63
C GLU A 498 34.37 1.72 -4.91
N TYR A 499 33.78 1.08 -3.88
CA TYR A 499 32.96 -0.12 -4.10
C TYR A 499 31.64 0.17 -4.82
N VAL A 500 31.07 1.37 -4.63
CA VAL A 500 29.89 1.78 -5.38
C VAL A 500 30.23 2.01 -6.84
N LYS A 501 31.32 2.77 -7.14
CA LYS A 501 31.80 2.94 -8.51
C LYS A 501 32.09 1.58 -9.16
N ARG A 502 32.80 0.69 -8.45
CA ARG A 502 33.11 -0.65 -8.95
C ARG A 502 31.86 -1.49 -9.24
N ALA A 503 30.83 -1.40 -8.41
CA ALA A 503 29.55 -2.08 -8.68
C ALA A 503 28.91 -1.59 -9.99
N PHE A 504 28.92 -0.28 -10.25
CA PHE A 504 28.44 0.29 -11.51
C PHE A 504 29.28 -0.18 -12.71
N GLU A 505 30.60 -0.16 -12.60
CA GLU A 505 31.51 -0.64 -13.64
C GLU A 505 31.23 -2.10 -14.02
N ILE A 506 31.16 -2.98 -13.01
CA ILE A 506 30.90 -4.41 -13.22
C ILE A 506 29.53 -4.62 -13.90
N THR A 507 28.50 -3.91 -13.42
CA THR A 507 27.15 -4.02 -13.97
C THR A 507 27.12 -3.53 -15.41
N TYR A 508 27.73 -2.38 -15.69
CA TYR A 508 27.81 -1.83 -17.04
C TYR A 508 28.57 -2.74 -17.99
N ASP A 509 29.74 -3.27 -17.59
CA ASP A 509 30.56 -4.17 -18.39
C ASP A 509 29.81 -5.46 -18.74
N GLU A 510 29.03 -6.00 -17.79
CA GLU A 510 28.26 -7.21 -18.06
C GLU A 510 27.09 -6.94 -19.01
N LEU A 511 26.41 -5.79 -18.87
CA LEU A 511 25.38 -5.35 -19.83
C LEU A 511 25.96 -5.09 -21.21
N GLU A 512 27.19 -4.57 -21.32
CA GLU A 512 27.89 -4.35 -22.60
C GLU A 512 28.12 -5.68 -23.31
N LYS A 513 28.61 -6.72 -22.62
CA LYS A 513 28.76 -8.06 -23.19
C LYS A 513 27.45 -8.66 -23.69
N LEU A 514 26.34 -8.31 -23.06
CA LEU A 514 25.00 -8.74 -23.43
C LEU A 514 24.34 -7.85 -24.50
N ASN A 515 25.03 -6.80 -24.97
CA ASN A 515 24.52 -5.75 -25.89
C ASN A 515 23.27 -5.03 -25.35
N LEU A 516 23.25 -4.72 -24.05
CA LEU A 516 22.15 -4.10 -23.32
C LEU A 516 22.45 -2.72 -22.75
N ASN A 517 23.70 -2.24 -22.84
CA ASN A 517 24.02 -0.88 -22.41
C ASN A 517 23.22 0.18 -23.19
N GLY A 518 22.76 1.19 -22.46
CA GLY A 518 21.83 2.21 -22.96
C GLY A 518 20.38 1.76 -23.09
N LYS A 519 20.10 0.44 -23.12
CA LYS A 519 18.75 -0.14 -23.10
C LYS A 519 18.25 -0.35 -21.67
N VAL A 520 19.13 -0.81 -20.79
CA VAL A 520 18.87 -0.96 -19.37
C VAL A 520 19.48 0.23 -18.64
N LYS A 521 18.68 0.91 -17.82
CA LYS A 521 19.09 2.09 -17.08
C LYS A 521 19.67 1.74 -15.73
N LEU A 522 20.76 2.38 -15.33
CA LEU A 522 21.46 2.15 -14.07
C LEU A 522 21.27 3.33 -13.11
N PHE A 523 20.76 3.05 -11.92
CA PHE A 523 20.41 4.06 -10.92
C PHE A 523 21.18 3.86 -9.62
N TYR A 524 21.48 4.99 -8.98
CA TYR A 524 21.69 5.07 -7.54
C TYR A 524 20.36 5.41 -6.84
N ASN A 525 19.98 4.69 -5.78
CA ASN A 525 18.71 4.88 -5.07
C ASN A 525 18.97 5.25 -3.60
N ASP A 526 18.24 6.25 -3.06
CA ASP A 526 18.39 6.64 -1.65
C ASP A 526 17.14 7.37 -1.12
N TYR A 527 16.99 7.38 0.22
CA TYR A 527 15.96 8.17 0.89
C TYR A 527 16.52 9.54 1.32
N ASN A 528 15.64 10.46 1.70
CA ASN A 528 16.02 11.83 2.12
C ASN A 528 17.07 12.48 1.22
N THR A 529 17.02 12.22 -0.08
CA THR A 529 17.98 12.75 -1.07
C THR A 529 18.13 14.28 -1.02
N TYR A 530 17.08 14.95 -0.52
CA TYR A 530 17.07 16.40 -0.30
C TYR A 530 17.94 16.89 0.88
N GLU A 531 18.46 15.99 1.69
CA GLU A 531 19.44 16.30 2.73
C GLU A 531 20.90 16.07 2.28
N VAL A 532 21.09 15.26 1.24
CA VAL A 532 22.41 14.82 0.74
C VAL A 532 22.58 15.06 -0.76
N THR A 533 21.90 16.08 -1.31
CA THR A 533 21.82 16.35 -2.76
C THR A 533 23.21 16.52 -3.38
N ASP A 534 24.06 17.37 -2.80
CA ASP A 534 25.38 17.68 -3.34
C ASP A 534 26.35 16.49 -3.23
N ASP A 535 26.21 15.69 -2.18
CA ASP A 535 26.99 14.48 -1.98
C ASP A 535 26.65 13.43 -3.03
N ILE A 536 25.35 13.24 -3.34
CA ILE A 536 24.89 12.35 -4.42
C ILE A 536 25.44 12.81 -5.77
N ILE A 537 25.37 14.12 -6.07
CA ILE A 537 25.93 14.68 -7.31
C ILE A 537 27.42 14.40 -7.39
N THR A 538 28.17 14.64 -6.33
CA THR A 538 29.62 14.38 -6.28
C THR A 538 29.91 12.89 -6.54
N MET A 539 29.16 12.00 -5.92
CA MET A 539 29.33 10.56 -6.10
C MET A 539 29.01 10.10 -7.53
N ILE A 540 27.92 10.56 -8.11
CA ILE A 540 27.56 10.16 -9.48
C ILE A 540 28.56 10.73 -10.49
N ASN A 541 29.05 11.95 -10.29
CA ASN A 541 30.11 12.52 -11.13
C ASN A 541 31.41 11.71 -11.01
N TYR A 542 31.75 11.21 -9.81
CA TYR A 542 32.89 10.30 -9.64
C TYR A 542 32.66 8.94 -10.32
N ILE A 543 31.46 8.39 -10.24
CA ILE A 543 31.10 7.15 -10.94
C ILE A 543 31.22 7.33 -12.46
N ASN A 544 30.81 8.48 -12.97
CA ASN A 544 30.76 8.80 -14.40
C ASN A 544 32.01 9.48 -14.94
N GLU A 545 33.09 9.63 -14.17
CA GLU A 545 34.25 10.45 -14.56
C GLU A 545 34.94 10.00 -15.85
N GLU A 546 34.97 8.70 -16.12
CA GLU A 546 35.60 8.15 -17.33
C GLU A 546 34.56 7.86 -18.43
N LYS A 547 33.38 7.37 -18.04
CA LYS A 547 32.29 6.96 -18.90
C LYS A 547 30.97 7.07 -18.17
N LYS A 548 29.92 7.51 -18.83
CA LYS A 548 28.58 7.55 -18.24
C LYS A 548 28.06 6.12 -18.02
N ILE A 549 28.14 5.63 -16.77
CA ILE A 549 27.70 4.31 -16.33
C ILE A 549 26.60 4.35 -15.26
N CYS A 550 26.29 5.53 -14.72
CA CYS A 550 25.13 5.79 -13.90
C CYS A 550 24.22 6.77 -14.66
N ASP A 551 23.00 6.36 -14.98
CA ASP A 551 22.07 7.17 -15.74
C ASP A 551 21.33 8.20 -14.88
N GLY A 552 21.09 7.90 -13.60
CA GLY A 552 20.26 8.78 -12.78
C GLY A 552 20.10 8.38 -11.32
N VAL A 553 19.13 9.04 -10.69
CA VAL A 553 18.84 8.94 -9.26
C VAL A 553 17.44 8.42 -9.04
N GLY A 554 17.29 7.37 -8.22
CA GLY A 554 16.07 6.98 -7.59
C GLY A 554 15.90 7.75 -6.27
N MET A 555 14.85 8.54 -6.16
CA MET A 555 14.47 9.22 -4.93
C MET A 555 13.40 8.37 -4.24
N GLN A 556 13.73 7.67 -3.15
CA GLN A 556 12.78 6.78 -2.46
C GLN A 556 11.51 7.52 -2.07
N SER A 557 11.64 8.71 -1.52
CA SER A 557 10.50 9.56 -1.15
C SER A 557 9.57 8.94 -0.09
N HIS A 558 10.17 8.37 0.94
CA HIS A 558 9.48 8.04 2.19
C HIS A 558 9.24 9.31 3.00
N LEU A 559 8.09 9.94 2.77
CA LEU A 559 7.79 11.30 3.24
C LEU A 559 6.84 11.30 4.45
N ASP A 560 6.69 12.47 5.06
CA ASP A 560 5.71 12.74 6.10
C ASP A 560 5.01 14.06 5.83
N VAL A 561 3.74 14.21 6.24
CA VAL A 561 2.96 15.41 5.98
C VAL A 561 3.52 16.69 6.60
N ASP A 562 4.40 16.56 7.59
CA ASP A 562 5.03 17.69 8.26
C ASP A 562 6.41 18.03 7.67
N TYR A 563 7.07 17.09 6.98
CA TYR A 563 8.40 17.30 6.40
C TYR A 563 8.82 16.19 5.40
N PRO A 564 9.52 16.55 4.30
CA PRO A 564 9.84 17.89 3.80
C PRO A 564 8.62 18.56 3.18
N THR A 565 8.63 19.90 3.06
CA THR A 565 7.54 20.64 2.40
C THR A 565 7.44 20.24 0.93
N PRO A 566 6.25 19.81 0.46
CA PRO A 566 6.00 19.51 -0.95
C PRO A 566 5.82 20.82 -1.77
N GLY A 567 5.81 20.71 -3.08
CA GLY A 567 5.53 21.83 -3.98
C GLY A 567 6.80 22.52 -4.51
N MET A 568 6.58 23.52 -5.37
CA MET A 568 7.63 24.13 -6.23
C MET A 568 8.77 24.82 -5.49
N ASN A 569 8.54 25.29 -4.27
CA ASN A 569 9.54 25.98 -3.45
C ASN A 569 10.08 25.09 -2.32
N GLY A 570 9.77 23.80 -2.33
CA GLY A 570 10.20 22.86 -1.31
C GLY A 570 11.57 22.24 -1.61
N LYS A 571 12.15 21.59 -0.59
CA LYS A 571 13.46 20.91 -0.73
C LYS A 571 13.44 19.82 -1.80
N ILE A 572 12.35 19.05 -1.94
CA ILE A 572 12.21 18.02 -2.98
C ILE A 572 12.35 18.67 -4.38
N ALA A 573 11.68 19.80 -4.61
CA ALA A 573 11.74 20.50 -5.87
C ALA A 573 13.15 21.00 -6.18
N SER A 574 13.84 21.59 -5.20
CA SER A 574 15.23 22.07 -5.37
C SER A 574 16.20 20.92 -5.66
N THR A 575 16.02 19.77 -5.03
CA THR A 575 16.83 18.57 -5.29
C THR A 575 16.60 18.04 -6.71
N ILE A 576 15.35 18.00 -7.16
CA ILE A 576 15.02 17.61 -8.54
C ILE A 576 15.67 18.58 -9.54
N ASP A 577 15.65 19.89 -9.27
CA ASP A 577 16.31 20.88 -10.13
C ASP A 577 17.82 20.68 -10.18
N ALA A 578 18.44 20.41 -9.04
CA ALA A 578 19.86 20.15 -8.95
C ALA A 578 20.27 18.88 -9.74
N PHE A 579 19.51 17.80 -9.63
CA PHE A 579 19.75 16.57 -10.40
C PHE A 579 19.48 16.78 -11.90
N ALA A 580 18.44 17.51 -12.25
CA ALA A 580 18.14 17.86 -13.63
C ALA A 580 19.24 18.72 -14.29
N ALA A 581 19.83 19.63 -13.55
CA ALA A 581 20.97 20.45 -14.01
C ALA A 581 22.21 19.60 -14.35
N GLN A 582 22.36 18.41 -13.75
CA GLN A 582 23.41 17.44 -14.08
C GLN A 582 23.03 16.54 -15.29
N GLY A 583 21.81 16.64 -15.81
CA GLY A 583 21.31 15.76 -16.87
C GLY A 583 21.00 14.34 -16.41
N TYR A 584 20.72 14.14 -15.11
CA TYR A 584 20.35 12.84 -14.59
C TYR A 584 18.89 12.50 -14.92
N GLU A 585 18.63 11.21 -15.14
CA GLU A 585 17.29 10.67 -15.13
C GLU A 585 16.82 10.55 -13.67
N ILE A 586 15.55 10.93 -13.39
CA ILE A 586 14.99 10.97 -12.05
C ILE A 586 13.78 10.06 -12.00
N GLN A 587 13.72 9.18 -10.99
CA GLN A 587 12.51 8.43 -10.66
C GLN A 587 12.18 8.58 -9.19
N ILE A 588 10.88 8.73 -8.88
CA ILE A 588 10.36 8.62 -7.53
C ILE A 588 10.08 7.13 -7.30
N THR A 589 10.84 6.48 -6.43
CA THR A 589 10.97 5.02 -6.45
C THR A 589 10.21 4.29 -5.36
N GLU A 590 9.87 4.97 -4.25
CA GLU A 590 9.32 4.31 -3.07
C GLU A 590 8.31 5.22 -2.35
N LEU A 591 7.49 5.94 -3.13
CA LEU A 591 6.62 6.98 -2.60
C LEU A 591 5.62 6.45 -1.57
N ASP A 592 5.71 7.00 -0.39
CA ASP A 592 4.69 6.93 0.65
C ASP A 592 4.71 8.22 1.50
N VAL A 593 3.54 8.69 1.97
CA VAL A 593 3.41 9.94 2.73
C VAL A 593 2.62 9.69 4.01
N THR A 594 3.31 9.61 5.14
CA THR A 594 2.67 9.31 6.44
C THR A 594 1.94 10.52 7.04
N ASP A 595 0.81 10.24 7.73
CA ASP A 595 0.05 11.17 8.58
C ASP A 595 -0.26 10.47 9.92
N TYR A 596 0.73 10.35 10.79
CA TYR A 596 0.61 9.62 12.06
C TYR A 596 -0.44 10.23 13.00
N ASP A 597 -0.63 11.53 12.97
CA ASP A 597 -1.57 12.24 13.83
C ASP A 597 -2.99 12.29 13.25
N ASN A 598 -3.21 11.73 12.05
CA ASN A 598 -4.44 11.89 11.26
C ASN A 598 -4.83 13.36 11.17
N SER A 599 -3.86 14.22 10.87
CA SER A 599 -4.01 15.68 10.78
C SER A 599 -4.93 16.12 9.64
N GLY A 600 -5.13 15.24 8.65
CA GLY A 600 -5.86 15.51 7.43
C GLY A 600 -5.07 16.28 6.37
N LYS A 601 -3.77 16.45 6.57
CA LYS A 601 -2.87 17.16 5.64
C LYS A 601 -2.48 16.33 4.42
N GLN A 602 -2.63 15.00 4.48
CA GLN A 602 -2.13 14.08 3.45
C GLN A 602 -2.67 14.39 2.05
N LEU A 603 -3.95 14.74 1.94
CA LEU A 603 -4.56 15.09 0.66
C LEU A 603 -3.89 16.31 0.02
N GLN A 604 -3.69 17.37 0.80
CA GLN A 604 -3.04 18.59 0.30
C GLN A 604 -1.57 18.34 -0.02
N TYR A 605 -0.88 17.53 0.79
CA TYR A 605 0.52 17.16 0.55
C TYR A 605 0.70 16.44 -0.80
N TYR A 606 -0.10 15.42 -1.06
CA TYR A 606 -0.05 14.69 -2.34
C TYR A 606 -0.42 15.60 -3.51
N LYS A 607 -1.42 16.47 -3.35
CA LYS A 607 -1.78 17.48 -4.35
C LYS A 607 -0.59 18.35 -4.73
N ASP A 608 0.05 18.96 -3.74
CA ASP A 608 1.19 19.85 -3.96
C ASP A 608 2.40 19.11 -4.56
N LEU A 609 2.65 17.88 -4.11
CA LEU A 609 3.71 17.02 -4.63
C LEU A 609 3.47 16.69 -6.12
N PHE A 610 2.29 16.21 -6.47
CA PHE A 610 2.01 15.83 -7.86
C PHE A 610 1.88 17.02 -8.79
N ASN A 611 1.35 18.15 -8.32
CA ASN A 611 1.39 19.40 -9.09
C ASN A 611 2.83 19.80 -9.42
N MET A 612 3.75 19.70 -8.46
CA MET A 612 5.16 19.99 -8.65
C MET A 612 5.83 19.01 -9.62
N LEU A 613 5.66 17.70 -9.42
CA LEU A 613 6.28 16.67 -10.28
C LEU A 613 5.81 16.79 -11.73
N VAL A 614 4.51 16.93 -11.95
CA VAL A 614 3.94 17.05 -13.30
C VAL A 614 4.36 18.36 -13.96
N THR A 615 4.37 19.47 -13.24
CA THR A 615 4.84 20.76 -13.77
C THR A 615 6.31 20.70 -14.18
N LYS A 616 7.18 20.11 -13.35
CA LYS A 616 8.60 19.93 -13.69
C LYS A 616 8.77 19.04 -14.92
N LYS A 617 8.04 17.93 -14.99
CA LYS A 617 8.05 17.05 -16.18
C LYS A 617 7.63 17.79 -17.44
N LYS A 618 6.53 18.55 -17.39
CA LYS A 618 6.04 19.38 -18.49
C LYS A 618 7.07 20.42 -18.95
N ASN A 619 7.85 20.95 -18.02
CA ASN A 619 8.94 21.90 -18.27
C ASN A 619 10.25 21.22 -18.72
N GLY A 620 10.24 19.95 -19.07
CA GLY A 620 11.36 19.23 -19.66
C GLY A 620 12.30 18.53 -18.67
N VAL A 621 12.01 18.53 -17.37
CA VAL A 621 12.78 17.72 -16.41
C VAL A 621 12.59 16.24 -16.70
N ASN A 622 13.68 15.48 -16.76
CA ASN A 622 13.66 14.06 -17.11
C ASN A 622 13.21 13.16 -15.95
N ILE A 623 11.94 13.36 -15.51
CA ILE A 623 11.28 12.45 -14.54
C ILE A 623 10.62 11.33 -15.35
N THR A 624 11.04 10.07 -15.14
CA THR A 624 10.64 8.94 -15.96
C THR A 624 9.84 7.87 -15.22
N GLY A 625 9.60 8.03 -13.92
CA GLY A 625 8.81 7.06 -13.18
C GLY A 625 8.36 7.54 -11.81
N VAL A 626 7.23 7.00 -11.36
CA VAL A 626 6.71 7.14 -10.00
C VAL A 626 6.24 5.76 -9.52
N THR A 627 6.83 5.25 -8.44
CA THR A 627 6.47 3.99 -7.81
C THR A 627 6.01 4.22 -6.38
N PHE A 628 4.83 3.69 -6.02
CA PHE A 628 4.32 3.71 -4.66
C PHE A 628 4.85 2.51 -3.88
N TRP A 629 5.32 2.73 -2.64
CA TRP A 629 5.93 1.66 -1.84
C TRP A 629 4.88 0.87 -1.05
N GLY A 630 4.12 0.07 -1.79
CA GLY A 630 3.04 -0.78 -1.33
C GLY A 630 1.76 -0.59 -2.12
N LEU A 631 0.80 -1.51 -1.96
CA LEU A 631 -0.48 -1.47 -2.66
C LEU A 631 -1.52 -0.62 -1.93
N CYS A 632 -1.52 -0.67 -0.60
CA CYS A 632 -2.48 0.04 0.25
C CYS A 632 -1.93 0.20 1.68
N ASP A 633 -2.55 1.09 2.45
CA ASP A 633 -2.12 1.44 3.80
C ASP A 633 -1.86 0.22 4.70
N SER A 634 -2.71 -0.75 4.59
CA SER A 634 -2.75 -1.90 5.48
C SER A 634 -1.63 -2.92 5.26
N ASN A 635 -1.06 -3.00 4.07
CA ASN A 635 0.14 -3.80 3.81
C ASN A 635 1.41 -2.95 3.61
N SER A 636 1.35 -1.66 3.92
CA SER A 636 2.53 -0.81 3.97
C SER A 636 3.38 -1.12 5.22
N TRP A 637 4.69 -1.07 5.08
CA TRP A 637 5.63 -1.13 6.21
C TRP A 637 5.46 0.05 7.18
N ARG A 638 4.90 1.20 6.69
CA ARG A 638 4.56 2.39 7.47
C ARG A 638 3.05 2.49 7.75
N ARG A 639 2.33 1.35 7.83
CA ARG A 639 0.85 1.26 7.93
C ARG A 639 0.22 2.11 9.03
N SER A 640 0.89 2.33 10.14
CA SER A 640 0.39 3.20 11.23
C SER A 640 0.20 4.66 10.81
N GLY A 641 0.95 5.13 9.81
CA GLY A 641 0.84 6.46 9.22
C GLY A 641 -0.08 6.54 8.01
N LYS A 642 -0.71 5.42 7.60
CA LYS A 642 -1.65 5.34 6.47
C LYS A 642 -1.16 6.03 5.19
N PRO A 643 0.01 5.65 4.66
CA PRO A 643 0.78 6.50 3.74
C PRO A 643 0.35 6.49 2.28
N LEU A 644 -0.50 5.55 1.84
CA LEU A 644 -0.74 5.26 0.42
C LEU A 644 -2.09 5.81 -0.09
N LEU A 645 -2.35 5.64 -1.38
CA LEU A 645 -3.55 6.13 -2.05
C LEU A 645 -4.81 5.31 -1.73
N PHE A 646 -4.61 4.09 -1.26
CA PHE A 646 -5.66 3.14 -0.92
C PHE A 646 -5.59 2.76 0.56
N SER A 647 -6.74 2.65 1.22
CA SER A 647 -6.81 2.13 2.59
C SER A 647 -6.67 0.61 2.64
N ALA A 648 -7.27 -0.08 1.68
CA ALA A 648 -7.14 -1.50 1.37
C ALA A 648 -7.18 -1.67 -0.16
N VAL A 649 -6.84 -2.86 -0.66
CA VAL A 649 -6.92 -3.18 -2.09
C VAL A 649 -8.33 -2.87 -2.60
N PHE A 650 -8.46 -2.14 -3.71
CA PHE A 650 -9.70 -1.60 -4.28
C PHE A 650 -10.49 -0.61 -3.39
N SER A 651 -9.91 -0.12 -2.29
CA SER A 651 -10.55 0.89 -1.42
C SER A 651 -9.82 2.23 -1.55
N PRO A 652 -10.10 3.03 -2.58
CA PRO A 652 -9.40 4.28 -2.83
C PRO A 652 -9.73 5.31 -1.74
N LYS A 653 -8.73 6.05 -1.33
CA LYS A 653 -8.88 7.21 -0.46
C LYS A 653 -9.19 8.46 -1.30
N PRO A 654 -9.73 9.53 -0.73
CA PRO A 654 -9.94 10.79 -1.45
C PRO A 654 -8.67 11.31 -2.15
N VAL A 655 -7.51 11.02 -1.62
CA VAL A 655 -6.21 11.40 -2.19
C VAL A 655 -5.96 10.74 -3.55
N PHE A 656 -6.47 9.54 -3.81
CA PHE A 656 -6.34 8.88 -5.11
C PHE A 656 -6.97 9.71 -6.24
N TYR A 657 -8.18 10.19 -6.03
CA TYR A 657 -8.88 11.03 -7.00
C TYR A 657 -8.26 12.41 -7.14
N GLU A 658 -7.81 13.01 -6.03
CA GLU A 658 -7.17 14.32 -6.04
C GLU A 658 -5.85 14.30 -6.83
N VAL A 659 -5.07 13.24 -6.72
CA VAL A 659 -3.82 13.04 -7.49
C VAL A 659 -4.10 12.99 -9.00
N ILE A 660 -5.16 12.27 -9.42
CA ILE A 660 -5.57 12.20 -10.83
C ILE A 660 -5.99 13.59 -11.35
N GLU A 661 -6.86 14.29 -10.63
CA GLU A 661 -7.38 15.61 -11.06
C GLU A 661 -6.28 16.67 -11.06
N THR A 662 -5.37 16.62 -10.10
CA THR A 662 -4.19 17.49 -10.04
C THR A 662 -3.27 17.25 -11.25
N ALA A 663 -2.96 15.99 -11.55
CA ALA A 663 -2.12 15.64 -12.67
C ALA A 663 -2.74 16.06 -14.01
N LYS A 664 -4.04 15.80 -14.23
CA LYS A 664 -4.77 16.26 -15.41
C LYS A 664 -4.70 17.77 -15.57
N SER A 665 -4.85 18.52 -14.47
CA SER A 665 -4.84 19.99 -14.50
C SER A 665 -3.46 20.55 -14.80
N ALA A 666 -2.41 19.98 -14.22
CA ALA A 666 -1.04 20.43 -14.42
C ALA A 666 -0.47 20.03 -15.80
N TRP A 667 -0.91 18.88 -16.35
CA TRP A 667 -0.42 18.38 -17.63
C TRP A 667 -1.03 19.10 -18.85
N LYS A 668 -2.29 19.62 -18.74
CA LYS A 668 -2.91 20.46 -19.76
C LYS A 668 -2.12 21.75 -19.97
#